data_13390801131bd4ded0fc800cb199ca53
#
_entry.id   13390801131bd4ded0fc800cb199ca53
#
_cell.length_a   1.000
_cell.length_b   1.000
_cell.length_c   1.000
_cell.angle_alpha   90.00
_cell.angle_beta   90.00
_cell.angle_gamma   90.00
#
_symmetry.space_group_name_H-M   'P 1'
#
loop_
_entity.id
_entity.type
_entity.pdbx_description
1 polymer ?
#
loop_
_entity_poly.entity_id
_entity_poly.type
_entity_poly.pdbx_seq_one_letter_code
_entity_poly.pdbx_strand_id
1 'polypeptide(L)'
;MSEIENTPDAEPARPTVSRRTAILTGLGGVAAGAVGARIGDSSSTSSNFDDIIADRGFEGNWAESALKSFVPPGEADPYFIFASGGHSGQVYVIGVPSMRLLKTIPVYTREAWTGYGFGADQSEAVLTAGSDPAKSNMLGWGDTHHPALSETGGDYDGRWCYINDRANGRIAMIDLRDFKTKQIVDVPNLGTSHGGCFITPDSDYVHISSMTPIPYLAPGGFAPLSDYKEFFRGASTWMAIDPETGLMDLERSFQIELPPYTQDLADSGKLVSDGFGFINSYNTEMAIGGTLEDPKKALESTSIANDYDFLHVIDWRKAAEVVEAGKTEDMNGMRMIRLDVAVEEGILHFVPEPRSPHGVDVSPSGDYIVVSGKLDPHASIYSIEKIKAAIAAKDYEGTDEFGVPVLTMASCMEAQVELGNGPLHSQFDDKGNVYTSLFIDSAVAKWTLGPKAGVSESDSWKKVDHLPIHYNIGHICSAEGDTVNPDGKYVVALNKWSIDRFPPLGTLHPQNFQLVDISGETMSILADMPIGFGEPHYTQMIKADKLVHTLRVYEPGTDPATMTKSEFATNPGDERIEVNGTEVDVYMTIMRSHQTPDQIELNVGDTLRLHITNIETTPDATHGFAIPSYNVETSLDPGEVVSIELVCDRPGAFAFYCSEFCSALHLEMQGWLMVKP
;
A
#
# COMPACT_ATOMS: atom_id res chain seq x y z
N MET A 1 -26.89 67.98 -21.51
CA MET A 1 -26.70 69.27 -20.89
C MET A 1 -25.87 69.01 -19.67
N SER A 2 -24.71 69.63 -19.56
CA SER A 2 -23.65 69.60 -18.54
C SER A 2 -22.97 68.24 -18.34
N GLU A 3 -21.85 68.14 -19.05
CA GLU A 3 -20.74 67.22 -18.83
C GLU A 3 -20.14 67.41 -17.45
N ILE A 4 -19.88 66.30 -16.75
CA ILE A 4 -18.99 66.33 -15.59
C ILE A 4 -17.80 65.43 -15.94
N GLU A 5 -16.66 66.06 -16.13
CA GLU A 5 -15.36 65.42 -16.24
C GLU A 5 -15.00 64.77 -14.89
N ASN A 6 -14.71 63.47 -14.91
CA ASN A 6 -14.09 62.73 -13.81
C ASN A 6 -12.61 62.49 -14.15
N THR A 7 -11.73 63.16 -13.46
CA THR A 7 -10.30 62.86 -13.41
C THR A 7 -10.10 61.66 -12.47
N PRO A 8 -9.31 60.66 -12.83
CA PRO A 8 -9.01 59.55 -11.92
C PRO A 8 -7.89 59.94 -10.95
N ASP A 9 -8.17 59.80 -9.65
CA ASP A 9 -7.17 59.87 -8.60
C ASP A 9 -6.12 58.78 -8.76
N ALA A 10 -4.86 59.15 -8.71
CA ALA A 10 -3.73 58.25 -8.76
C ALA A 10 -3.57 57.52 -7.41
N GLU A 11 -3.81 56.23 -7.38
CA GLU A 11 -3.42 55.39 -6.24
C GLU A 11 -1.90 55.37 -6.04
N PRO A 12 -1.40 55.44 -4.80
CA PRO A 12 0.02 55.34 -4.53
C PRO A 12 0.53 53.92 -4.81
N ALA A 13 1.60 53.84 -5.58
CA ALA A 13 2.26 52.57 -5.94
C ALA A 13 2.68 51.77 -4.69
N ARG A 14 2.11 50.61 -4.50
CA ARG A 14 2.57 49.64 -3.49
C ARG A 14 3.91 49.05 -3.92
N PRO A 15 4.91 48.98 -3.02
CA PRO A 15 6.19 48.37 -3.37
C PRO A 15 5.98 46.86 -3.58
N THR A 16 6.24 46.37 -4.78
CA THR A 16 6.27 44.93 -5.10
C THR A 16 7.56 44.32 -4.54
N VAL A 17 7.52 43.84 -3.32
CA VAL A 17 8.56 42.94 -2.79
C VAL A 17 8.34 41.57 -3.40
N SER A 18 9.30 41.06 -4.15
CA SER A 18 9.18 39.71 -4.72
C SER A 18 9.09 38.70 -3.59
N ARG A 19 8.19 37.73 -3.72
CA ARG A 19 8.01 36.62 -2.74
C ARG A 19 9.32 35.89 -2.42
N ARG A 20 10.27 35.87 -3.34
CA ARG A 20 11.61 35.28 -3.14
C ARG A 20 12.46 36.03 -2.10
N THR A 21 12.38 37.33 -2.02
CA THR A 21 13.19 38.11 -1.08
C THR A 21 12.67 37.98 0.36
N ALA A 22 11.36 37.89 0.54
CA ALA A 22 10.75 37.72 1.88
C ALA A 22 11.06 36.35 2.50
N ILE A 23 11.11 35.27 1.68
CA ILE A 23 11.43 33.93 2.14
C ILE A 23 12.91 33.79 2.51
N LEU A 24 13.82 34.36 1.71
CA LEU A 24 15.26 34.28 1.97
C LEU A 24 15.69 35.06 3.23
N THR A 25 15.03 36.17 3.55
CA THR A 25 15.32 36.93 4.78
C THR A 25 14.75 36.29 6.05
N GLY A 26 13.61 35.58 5.98
CA GLY A 26 13.03 34.88 7.12
C GLY A 26 13.78 33.60 7.45
N LEU A 27 14.17 32.79 6.45
CA LEU A 27 14.84 31.52 6.63
C LEU A 27 16.32 31.62 6.97
N GLY A 28 17.01 32.65 6.48
CA GLY A 28 18.41 32.91 6.83
C GLY A 28 18.64 33.16 8.32
N GLY A 29 17.62 33.69 9.03
CA GLY A 29 17.67 33.91 10.47
C GLY A 29 17.57 32.64 11.31
N VAL A 30 16.78 31.66 10.87
CA VAL A 30 16.55 30.41 11.61
C VAL A 30 17.69 29.42 11.41
N ALA A 31 18.21 29.28 10.18
CA ALA A 31 19.38 28.43 9.91
C ALA A 31 20.65 28.97 10.62
N ALA A 32 20.79 30.28 10.75
CA ALA A 32 21.91 30.90 11.48
C ALA A 32 21.80 30.69 13.02
N GLY A 33 20.58 30.55 13.55
CA GLY A 33 20.36 30.26 14.99
C GLY A 33 20.76 28.87 15.41
N ALA A 34 20.57 27.86 14.56
CA ALA A 34 20.94 26.47 14.85
C ALA A 34 22.44 26.16 14.64
N VAL A 35 23.13 26.94 13.74
CA VAL A 35 24.56 26.73 13.44
C VAL A 35 25.44 27.86 14.02
N GLY A 36 24.83 28.94 14.50
CA GLY A 36 25.47 30.23 14.77
C GLY A 36 25.98 30.48 16.18
N ALA A 37 26.44 29.50 16.93
CA ALA A 37 27.11 29.74 18.23
C ALA A 37 28.46 30.51 18.09
N ARG A 38 28.80 31.00 16.91
CA ARG A 38 30.06 31.75 16.70
C ARG A 38 30.03 32.81 15.60
N ILE A 39 29.03 33.62 15.41
CA ILE A 39 29.16 34.88 14.63
C ILE A 39 28.31 35.93 15.34
N GLY A 40 28.98 37.04 15.70
CA GLY A 40 28.44 38.07 16.56
C GLY A 40 27.29 38.89 15.97
N ASP A 41 26.57 39.48 16.89
CA ASP A 41 25.57 40.56 16.78
C ASP A 41 24.60 40.50 15.59
N SER A 42 23.52 39.76 15.77
CA SER A 42 22.31 39.90 14.94
C SER A 42 21.05 40.07 15.79
N SER A 43 20.98 41.14 16.54
CA SER A 43 19.80 41.52 17.32
C SER A 43 18.58 41.99 16.50
N SER A 44 18.70 41.99 15.15
CA SER A 44 17.62 42.47 14.27
C SER A 44 16.83 41.38 13.56
N THR A 45 17.25 40.07 13.67
CA THR A 45 16.54 38.97 13.00
C THR A 45 15.55 38.22 13.89
N SER A 46 15.73 38.26 15.22
CA SER A 46 14.78 37.64 16.16
C SER A 46 13.46 38.43 16.24
N SER A 47 13.54 39.78 16.24
CA SER A 47 12.36 40.62 16.29
C SER A 47 11.40 40.42 15.09
N ASN A 48 11.94 40.15 13.89
CA ASN A 48 11.12 39.97 12.69
C ASN A 48 10.42 38.63 12.65
N PHE A 49 10.97 37.60 13.27
CA PHE A 49 10.36 36.27 13.34
C PHE A 49 9.26 36.23 14.39
N ASP A 50 9.52 36.78 15.57
CA ASP A 50 8.56 36.90 16.65
C ASP A 50 7.35 37.79 16.24
N ASP A 51 7.62 38.88 15.49
CA ASP A 51 6.56 39.73 14.93
C ASP A 51 5.69 38.97 13.92
N ILE A 52 6.28 38.14 13.07
CA ILE A 52 5.54 37.30 12.11
C ILE A 52 4.67 36.26 12.82
N ILE A 53 5.19 35.63 13.88
CA ILE A 53 4.45 34.66 14.70
C ILE A 53 3.26 35.35 15.35
N ALA A 54 3.49 36.52 15.97
CA ALA A 54 2.46 37.31 16.63
C ALA A 54 1.39 37.82 15.64
N ASP A 55 1.80 38.32 14.47
CA ASP A 55 0.89 38.82 13.43
C ASP A 55 0.00 37.71 12.85
N ARG A 56 0.51 36.48 12.80
CA ARG A 56 -0.24 35.30 12.36
C ARG A 56 -1.09 34.66 13.47
N GLY A 57 -0.98 35.13 14.69
CA GLY A 57 -1.72 34.58 15.82
C GLY A 57 -1.29 33.15 16.19
N PHE A 58 -0.04 32.77 15.90
CA PHE A 58 0.48 31.50 16.33
C PHE A 58 0.74 31.50 17.81
N GLU A 59 0.05 30.64 18.54
CA GLU A 59 0.21 30.46 19.98
C GLU A 59 0.90 29.11 20.27
N GLY A 60 1.71 29.05 21.33
CA GLY A 60 2.36 27.81 21.78
C GLY A 60 3.35 27.23 20.77
N ASN A 61 3.28 25.92 20.49
CA ASN A 61 4.27 25.17 19.69
C ASN A 61 4.03 25.21 18.18
N TRP A 62 3.10 26.00 17.67
CA TRP A 62 2.72 26.02 16.25
C TRP A 62 3.88 26.37 15.32
N ALA A 63 4.72 27.34 15.72
CA ALA A 63 5.89 27.71 14.95
C ALA A 63 6.93 26.56 14.88
N GLU A 64 7.12 25.85 15.98
CA GLU A 64 8.00 24.69 16.05
C GLU A 64 7.47 23.56 15.17
N SER A 65 6.18 23.23 15.25
CA SER A 65 5.54 22.23 14.40
C SER A 65 5.66 22.57 12.92
N ALA A 66 5.45 23.84 12.55
CA ALA A 66 5.61 24.32 11.18
C ALA A 66 7.05 24.18 10.68
N LEU A 67 8.05 24.44 11.53
CA LEU A 67 9.46 24.26 11.18
C LEU A 67 9.84 22.80 11.04
N LYS A 68 9.35 21.93 11.91
CA LYS A 68 9.62 20.48 11.88
C LYS A 68 8.98 19.78 10.67
N SER A 69 7.90 20.33 10.12
CA SER A 69 7.24 19.79 8.92
C SER A 69 7.66 20.47 7.61
N PHE A 70 8.48 21.54 7.68
CA PHE A 70 8.90 22.27 6.50
C PHE A 70 10.10 21.61 5.82
N VAL A 71 9.95 21.31 4.54
CA VAL A 71 11.03 20.87 3.65
C VAL A 71 11.33 22.00 2.68
N PRO A 72 12.56 22.57 2.66
CA PRO A 72 12.93 23.68 1.80
C PRO A 72 12.79 23.36 0.31
N PRO A 73 12.51 24.37 -0.53
CA PRO A 73 12.53 24.19 -1.99
C PRO A 73 13.89 23.68 -2.48
N GLY A 74 13.88 22.61 -3.26
CA GLY A 74 15.07 21.97 -3.79
C GLY A 74 15.60 20.81 -2.93
N GLU A 75 15.01 20.57 -1.77
CA GLU A 75 15.29 19.41 -0.94
C GLU A 75 14.15 18.39 -1.04
N ALA A 76 14.49 17.10 -0.91
CA ALA A 76 13.54 16.01 -0.87
C ALA A 76 13.12 15.72 0.58
N ASP A 77 11.92 15.16 0.74
CA ASP A 77 11.49 14.58 2.01
C ASP A 77 12.39 13.39 2.39
N PRO A 78 12.78 13.25 3.66
CA PRO A 78 13.62 12.15 4.12
C PRO A 78 12.90 10.80 4.19
N TYR A 79 11.56 10.79 4.16
CA TYR A 79 10.74 9.59 4.16
C TYR A 79 9.62 9.71 3.14
N PHE A 80 9.16 8.55 2.67
CA PHE A 80 7.94 8.43 1.87
C PHE A 80 6.98 7.44 2.49
N ILE A 81 5.70 7.74 2.45
CA ILE A 81 4.65 6.78 2.74
C ILE A 81 3.99 6.31 1.45
N PHE A 82 3.73 5.00 1.42
CA PHE A 82 2.89 4.36 0.42
C PHE A 82 1.55 4.05 1.08
N ALA A 83 0.54 4.85 0.77
CA ALA A 83 -0.75 4.77 1.42
C ALA A 83 -1.79 4.18 0.48
N SER A 84 -2.56 3.21 0.99
CA SER A 84 -3.71 2.70 0.25
C SER A 84 -4.74 3.80 0.04
N GLY A 85 -5.33 3.85 -1.15
CA GLY A 85 -6.40 4.77 -1.49
C GLY A 85 -7.80 4.20 -1.21
N GLY A 86 -7.91 3.00 -0.67
CA GLY A 86 -9.20 2.35 -0.41
C GLY A 86 -10.02 2.21 -1.69
N HIS A 87 -11.25 2.71 -1.64
CA HIS A 87 -12.21 2.63 -2.75
C HIS A 87 -11.78 3.32 -4.05
N SER A 88 -10.73 4.17 -4.01
CA SER A 88 -10.19 4.75 -5.24
C SER A 88 -9.39 3.75 -6.06
N GLY A 89 -9.01 2.61 -5.48
CA GLY A 89 -8.20 1.58 -6.14
C GLY A 89 -6.76 2.01 -6.45
N GLN A 90 -6.25 3.03 -5.74
CA GLN A 90 -4.95 3.66 -5.99
C GLN A 90 -4.03 3.54 -4.78
N VAL A 91 -2.75 3.80 -4.99
CA VAL A 91 -1.76 4.00 -3.91
C VAL A 91 -1.24 5.42 -4.00
N TYR A 92 -1.21 6.11 -2.87
CA TYR A 92 -0.66 7.47 -2.76
C TYR A 92 0.78 7.43 -2.26
N VAL A 93 1.66 8.16 -2.92
CA VAL A 93 3.04 8.39 -2.47
C VAL A 93 3.11 9.79 -1.87
N ILE A 94 3.40 9.87 -0.58
CA ILE A 94 3.37 11.12 0.18
C ILE A 94 4.71 11.31 0.87
N GLY A 95 5.31 12.49 0.70
CA GLY A 95 6.57 12.86 1.38
C GLY A 95 6.34 13.22 2.85
N VAL A 96 7.23 12.79 3.73
CA VAL A 96 7.22 13.07 5.17
C VAL A 96 8.55 13.73 5.54
N PRO A 97 8.57 14.86 6.25
CA PRO A 97 7.49 15.47 7.02
C PRO A 97 6.61 16.50 6.28
N SER A 98 6.85 16.79 5.00
CA SER A 98 6.11 17.85 4.30
C SER A 98 4.62 17.52 4.10
N MET A 99 4.22 16.27 4.21
CA MET A 99 2.87 15.76 3.92
C MET A 99 2.38 16.17 2.52
N ARG A 100 3.26 16.11 1.51
CA ARG A 100 2.94 16.42 0.12
C ARG A 100 2.61 15.15 -0.64
N LEU A 101 1.45 15.13 -1.29
CA LEU A 101 1.14 14.09 -2.27
C LEU A 101 2.04 14.28 -3.49
N LEU A 102 2.91 13.31 -3.75
CA LEU A 102 3.92 13.35 -4.82
C LEU A 102 3.46 12.59 -6.06
N LYS A 103 2.81 11.45 -5.86
CA LYS A 103 2.31 10.61 -6.95
C LYS A 103 1.08 9.82 -6.51
N THR A 104 0.22 9.55 -7.46
CA THR A 104 -0.88 8.59 -7.35
C THR A 104 -0.60 7.44 -8.31
N ILE A 105 -0.54 6.22 -7.79
CA ILE A 105 -0.28 5.01 -8.58
C ILE A 105 -1.62 4.30 -8.79
N PRO A 106 -2.08 4.05 -10.03
CA PRO A 106 -3.27 3.24 -10.27
C PRO A 106 -2.94 1.78 -10.02
N VAL A 107 -3.84 1.07 -9.34
CA VAL A 107 -3.68 -0.36 -9.07
C VAL A 107 -4.90 -1.12 -9.57
N TYR A 108 -6.05 -0.92 -8.92
CA TYR A 108 -7.32 -1.56 -9.31
C TYR A 108 -8.25 -0.57 -10.00
N THR A 109 -7.70 0.44 -10.62
CA THR A 109 -8.41 1.45 -11.40
C THR A 109 -7.55 1.90 -12.56
N ARG A 110 -8.17 2.21 -13.69
CA ARG A 110 -7.48 2.64 -14.90
C ARG A 110 -7.36 4.14 -14.93
N GLU A 111 -6.12 4.63 -15.03
CA GLU A 111 -5.81 6.06 -15.09
C GLU A 111 -4.74 6.32 -16.16
N ALA A 112 -5.11 6.96 -17.25
CA ALA A 112 -4.24 7.15 -18.40
C ALA A 112 -2.90 7.82 -18.07
N TRP A 113 -2.93 8.90 -17.30
CA TRP A 113 -1.72 9.69 -16.95
C TRP A 113 -0.82 9.08 -15.87
N THR A 114 -1.17 7.93 -15.33
CA THR A 114 -0.40 7.31 -14.23
C THR A 114 0.29 6.01 -14.60
N GLY A 115 0.22 5.61 -15.90
CA GLY A 115 0.99 4.52 -16.44
C GLY A 115 0.22 3.39 -17.09
N TYR A 116 -1.09 3.23 -16.84
CA TYR A 116 -1.83 2.19 -17.53
C TYR A 116 -2.19 2.58 -18.97
N GLY A 117 -2.67 3.78 -19.23
CA GLY A 117 -3.13 4.16 -20.55
C GLY A 117 -4.37 3.41 -21.03
N PHE A 118 -4.72 3.60 -22.32
CA PHE A 118 -5.83 2.96 -22.99
C PHE A 118 -5.37 2.33 -24.30
N GLY A 119 -5.83 1.10 -24.58
CA GLY A 119 -5.58 0.38 -25.82
C GLY A 119 -4.20 -0.27 -25.94
N ALA A 120 -3.33 -0.15 -24.94
CA ALA A 120 -2.04 -0.83 -24.94
C ALA A 120 -2.17 -2.26 -24.39
N ASP A 121 -1.67 -3.25 -25.11
CA ASP A 121 -1.80 -4.68 -24.75
C ASP A 121 -1.17 -4.97 -23.38
N GLN A 122 -0.05 -4.34 -23.07
CA GLN A 122 0.63 -4.51 -21.78
C GLN A 122 -0.23 -4.01 -20.61
N SER A 123 -0.91 -2.88 -20.78
CA SER A 123 -1.84 -2.38 -19.76
C SER A 123 -3.06 -3.29 -19.61
N GLU A 124 -3.61 -3.78 -20.70
CA GLU A 124 -4.74 -4.71 -20.66
C GLU A 124 -4.36 -6.03 -19.99
N ALA A 125 -3.16 -6.54 -20.24
CA ALA A 125 -2.66 -7.76 -19.59
C ALA A 125 -2.60 -7.62 -18.06
N VAL A 126 -2.15 -6.48 -17.54
CA VAL A 126 -2.15 -6.18 -16.10
C VAL A 126 -3.57 -5.99 -15.58
N LEU A 127 -4.37 -5.18 -16.26
CA LEU A 127 -5.72 -4.82 -15.81
C LEU A 127 -6.72 -5.98 -15.87
N THR A 128 -6.49 -6.98 -16.70
CA THR A 128 -7.31 -8.21 -16.73
C THR A 128 -6.88 -9.22 -15.67
N ALA A 129 -5.79 -9.01 -14.98
CA ALA A 129 -5.20 -9.95 -14.01
C ALA A 129 -4.98 -11.36 -14.58
N GLY A 130 -4.75 -11.47 -15.91
CA GLY A 130 -4.71 -12.75 -16.61
C GLY A 130 -6.05 -13.49 -16.69
N SER A 131 -7.14 -12.84 -16.34
CA SER A 131 -8.49 -13.42 -16.37
C SER A 131 -8.91 -13.79 -17.79
N ASP A 132 -9.69 -14.88 -17.90
CA ASP A 132 -10.27 -15.28 -19.18
C ASP A 132 -11.14 -14.16 -19.77
N PRO A 133 -10.80 -13.60 -20.93
CA PRO A 133 -11.57 -12.53 -21.58
C PRO A 133 -13.05 -12.88 -21.80
N ALA A 134 -13.40 -14.17 -21.85
CA ALA A 134 -14.80 -14.61 -21.99
C ALA A 134 -15.61 -14.46 -20.69
N LYS A 135 -14.97 -14.24 -19.54
CA LYS A 135 -15.66 -14.15 -18.25
C LYS A 135 -15.95 -12.75 -17.76
N SER A 136 -15.22 -11.78 -18.20
CA SER A 136 -15.39 -10.35 -17.94
C SER A 136 -14.04 -9.66 -18.12
N ASN A 137 -13.95 -8.83 -19.02
CA ASN A 137 -12.72 -8.40 -19.64
C ASN A 137 -12.15 -7.12 -19.05
N MET A 138 -12.73 -6.63 -17.98
CA MET A 138 -12.27 -5.39 -17.37
C MET A 138 -12.02 -5.63 -15.89
N LEU A 139 -10.90 -5.14 -15.42
CA LEU A 139 -10.67 -5.02 -13.99
C LEU A 139 -11.85 -4.29 -13.37
N GLY A 140 -12.65 -5.00 -12.60
CA GLY A 140 -13.72 -4.42 -11.83
C GLY A 140 -13.15 -3.47 -10.77
N TRP A 141 -14.00 -2.62 -10.20
CA TRP A 141 -13.67 -1.79 -9.07
C TRP A 141 -12.95 -2.61 -7.97
N GLY A 142 -11.93 -2.03 -7.36
CA GLY A 142 -11.16 -2.63 -6.29
C GLY A 142 -10.92 -1.66 -5.13
N ASP A 143 -10.56 -2.23 -4.00
CA ASP A 143 -10.30 -1.55 -2.74
C ASP A 143 -8.87 -1.86 -2.31
N THR A 144 -7.93 -0.97 -2.65
CA THR A 144 -6.55 -1.07 -2.20
C THR A 144 -6.50 -0.95 -0.69
N HIS A 145 -5.87 -1.94 -0.01
CA HIS A 145 -6.06 -2.03 1.43
C HIS A 145 -4.77 -1.98 2.24
N HIS A 146 -3.93 -3.02 2.21
CA HIS A 146 -2.69 -3.10 2.97
C HIS A 146 -1.48 -3.14 2.04
N PRO A 147 -0.72 -2.05 1.87
CA PRO A 147 0.58 -2.10 1.21
C PRO A 147 1.59 -2.87 2.08
N ALA A 148 2.44 -3.66 1.43
CA ALA A 148 3.56 -4.37 2.04
C ALA A 148 4.81 -4.12 1.18
N LEU A 149 5.78 -3.38 1.73
CA LEU A 149 7.05 -3.10 1.07
C LEU A 149 7.97 -4.30 1.14
N SER A 150 8.74 -4.54 0.07
CA SER A 150 9.72 -5.63 0.03
C SER A 150 10.85 -5.43 1.04
N GLU A 151 11.36 -6.57 1.55
CA GLU A 151 12.37 -6.61 2.59
C GLU A 151 13.58 -7.48 2.19
N THR A 152 14.74 -7.14 2.73
CA THR A 152 15.93 -7.97 2.72
C THR A 152 16.47 -8.03 4.15
N GLY A 153 16.54 -9.22 4.72
CA GLY A 153 16.94 -9.41 6.13
C GLY A 153 15.99 -8.78 7.13
N GLY A 154 14.72 -8.62 6.79
CA GLY A 154 13.71 -7.97 7.63
C GLY A 154 13.74 -6.45 7.61
N ASP A 155 14.45 -5.83 6.67
CA ASP A 155 14.52 -4.39 6.50
C ASP A 155 14.04 -3.99 5.11
N TYR A 156 13.33 -2.86 4.97
CA TYR A 156 12.86 -2.40 3.67
C TYR A 156 14.02 -2.20 2.70
N ASP A 157 13.87 -2.69 1.48
CA ASP A 157 14.89 -2.62 0.43
C ASP A 157 14.53 -1.68 -0.73
N GLY A 158 13.33 -1.13 -0.73
CA GLY A 158 12.89 -0.12 -1.70
C GLY A 158 12.68 -0.63 -3.12
N ARG A 159 12.55 -1.96 -3.32
CA ARG A 159 12.37 -2.54 -4.67
C ARG A 159 10.92 -2.62 -5.11
N TRP A 160 10.05 -3.18 -4.27
CA TRP A 160 8.66 -3.49 -4.61
C TRP A 160 7.70 -3.13 -3.49
N CYS A 161 6.44 -2.91 -3.88
CA CYS A 161 5.31 -2.81 -2.97
C CYS A 161 4.19 -3.74 -3.46
N TYR A 162 3.73 -4.59 -2.58
CA TYR A 162 2.56 -5.45 -2.82
C TYR A 162 1.36 -4.84 -2.12
N ILE A 163 0.17 -5.02 -2.69
CA ILE A 163 -1.06 -4.52 -2.07
C ILE A 163 -2.25 -5.41 -2.40
N ASN A 164 -3.00 -5.78 -1.38
CA ASN A 164 -4.21 -6.57 -1.55
C ASN A 164 -5.41 -5.73 -1.99
N ASP A 165 -6.36 -6.41 -2.61
CA ASP A 165 -7.68 -5.90 -2.92
C ASP A 165 -8.69 -6.48 -1.93
N ARG A 166 -9.19 -5.64 -1.04
CA ARG A 166 -10.20 -6.09 -0.05
C ARG A 166 -11.49 -6.54 -0.72
N ALA A 167 -11.88 -5.92 -1.83
CA ALA A 167 -13.15 -6.18 -2.46
C ALA A 167 -13.21 -7.52 -3.22
N ASN A 168 -12.10 -7.97 -3.82
CA ASN A 168 -12.12 -9.06 -4.81
C ASN A 168 -11.11 -10.18 -4.58
N GLY A 169 -10.38 -10.21 -3.48
CA GLY A 169 -9.38 -11.26 -3.22
C GLY A 169 -8.24 -11.30 -4.23
N ARG A 170 -7.79 -10.13 -4.68
CA ARG A 170 -6.66 -9.95 -5.60
C ARG A 170 -5.46 -9.38 -4.85
N ILE A 171 -4.29 -9.52 -5.46
CA ILE A 171 -3.06 -8.89 -5.01
C ILE A 171 -2.33 -8.29 -6.20
N ALA A 172 -1.72 -7.13 -6.01
CA ALA A 172 -0.93 -6.44 -7.04
C ALA A 172 0.51 -6.25 -6.59
N MET A 173 1.41 -6.18 -7.56
CA MET A 173 2.81 -5.81 -7.40
C MET A 173 3.07 -4.47 -8.10
N ILE A 174 3.68 -3.53 -7.37
CA ILE A 174 4.13 -2.23 -7.84
C ILE A 174 5.65 -2.21 -7.81
N ASP A 175 6.28 -1.84 -8.91
CA ASP A 175 7.72 -1.62 -8.97
C ASP A 175 8.05 -0.20 -8.47
N LEU A 176 8.83 -0.11 -7.39
CA LEU A 176 9.19 1.18 -6.79
C LEU A 176 10.30 1.92 -7.54
N ARG A 177 10.84 1.34 -8.61
CA ARG A 177 11.82 2.01 -9.45
C ARG A 177 11.18 2.96 -10.46
N ASP A 178 9.90 2.72 -10.81
CA ASP A 178 9.13 3.58 -11.73
C ASP A 178 7.72 3.90 -11.21
N PHE A 179 7.35 3.37 -10.04
CA PHE A 179 6.03 3.54 -9.43
C PHE A 179 4.88 3.10 -10.35
N LYS A 180 5.08 2.00 -11.06
CA LYS A 180 4.05 1.40 -11.93
C LYS A 180 3.61 0.04 -11.39
N THR A 181 2.33 -0.25 -11.50
CA THR A 181 1.79 -1.59 -11.26
C THR A 181 2.20 -2.51 -12.41
N LYS A 182 2.86 -3.62 -12.08
CA LYS A 182 3.39 -4.57 -13.07
C LYS A 182 2.58 -5.86 -13.14
N GLN A 183 1.89 -6.22 -12.07
CA GLN A 183 1.13 -7.45 -12.01
C GLN A 183 -0.08 -7.28 -11.09
N ILE A 184 -1.19 -7.86 -11.51
CA ILE A 184 -2.37 -8.11 -10.66
C ILE A 184 -2.68 -9.61 -10.79
N VAL A 185 -2.93 -10.27 -9.65
CA VAL A 185 -3.24 -11.70 -9.59
C VAL A 185 -4.57 -11.89 -8.90
N ASP A 186 -5.51 -12.56 -9.56
CA ASP A 186 -6.69 -13.13 -8.90
C ASP A 186 -6.25 -14.36 -8.11
N VAL A 187 -6.47 -14.34 -6.80
CA VAL A 187 -6.05 -15.42 -5.91
C VAL A 187 -7.18 -16.44 -5.78
N PRO A 188 -6.99 -17.67 -6.25
CA PRO A 188 -8.01 -18.72 -6.11
C PRO A 188 -8.39 -18.95 -4.65
N ASN A 189 -9.62 -19.39 -4.41
CA ASN A 189 -10.16 -19.73 -3.08
C ASN A 189 -10.29 -18.56 -2.10
N LEU A 190 -10.05 -17.32 -2.54
CA LEU A 190 -10.29 -16.09 -1.79
C LEU A 190 -11.54 -15.38 -2.30
N GLY A 191 -12.44 -15.00 -1.37
CA GLY A 191 -13.58 -14.14 -1.69
C GLY A 191 -13.25 -12.67 -1.53
N THR A 192 -12.77 -12.30 -0.35
CA THR A 192 -12.31 -10.96 0.03
C THR A 192 -11.08 -11.09 0.91
N SER A 193 -10.27 -10.03 0.99
CA SER A 193 -9.08 -9.99 1.84
C SER A 193 -9.00 -8.66 2.57
N HIS A 194 -8.81 -8.66 3.90
CA HIS A 194 -8.70 -7.42 4.67
C HIS A 194 -7.25 -7.08 4.98
N GLY A 195 -6.72 -7.54 6.07
CA GLY A 195 -5.42 -7.15 6.60
C GLY A 195 -4.32 -8.19 6.42
N GLY A 196 -4.47 -9.09 5.46
CA GLY A 196 -3.59 -10.24 5.32
C GLY A 196 -2.35 -10.03 4.46
N CYS A 197 -2.11 -8.83 3.90
CA CYS A 197 -0.93 -8.58 3.07
C CYS A 197 0.26 -8.21 3.95
N PHE A 198 1.24 -9.11 4.02
CA PHE A 198 2.56 -8.88 4.58
C PHE A 198 3.63 -9.59 3.76
N ILE A 199 4.90 -9.24 3.97
CA ILE A 199 6.04 -9.85 3.30
C ILE A 199 6.86 -10.68 4.30
N THR A 200 7.51 -11.76 3.83
CA THR A 200 8.51 -12.46 4.63
C THR A 200 9.84 -11.69 4.63
N PRO A 201 10.70 -11.83 5.68
CA PRO A 201 11.89 -10.98 5.87
C PRO A 201 12.90 -10.91 4.73
N ASP A 202 12.91 -11.89 3.83
CA ASP A 202 13.78 -11.91 2.63
C ASP A 202 12.96 -11.85 1.32
N SER A 203 11.68 -11.44 1.42
CA SER A 203 10.77 -11.36 0.29
C SER A 203 10.62 -12.67 -0.50
N ASP A 204 10.72 -13.83 0.19
CA ASP A 204 10.47 -15.13 -0.43
C ASP A 204 9.00 -15.28 -0.82
N TYR A 205 8.12 -14.79 0.05
CA TYR A 205 6.67 -14.81 -0.13
C TYR A 205 6.03 -13.49 0.26
N VAL A 206 4.96 -13.14 -0.45
CA VAL A 206 3.95 -12.19 0.05
C VAL A 206 2.70 -12.99 0.45
N HIS A 207 2.19 -12.70 1.63
CA HIS A 207 1.02 -13.34 2.18
C HIS A 207 -0.26 -12.58 1.85
N ILE A 208 -1.36 -13.31 1.65
CA ILE A 208 -2.72 -12.78 1.60
C ILE A 208 -3.68 -13.81 2.21
N SER A 209 -4.56 -13.37 3.11
CA SER A 209 -5.57 -14.23 3.73
C SER A 209 -6.99 -13.88 3.31
N SER A 210 -7.87 -14.87 3.41
CA SER A 210 -9.30 -14.66 3.20
C SER A 210 -9.93 -13.94 4.40
N MET A 211 -10.52 -12.76 4.19
CA MET A 211 -11.39 -12.15 5.20
C MET A 211 -12.67 -12.96 5.36
N THR A 212 -13.39 -13.15 4.26
CA THR A 212 -14.67 -13.86 4.26
C THR A 212 -14.49 -15.27 3.72
N PRO A 213 -14.78 -16.30 4.54
CA PRO A 213 -14.79 -17.69 4.07
C PRO A 213 -15.78 -17.90 2.92
N ILE A 214 -15.40 -18.71 1.96
CA ILE A 214 -16.25 -19.08 0.81
C ILE A 214 -16.40 -20.57 0.67
N PRO A 215 -17.47 -21.07 0.00
CA PRO A 215 -17.75 -22.50 -0.08
C PRO A 215 -16.94 -23.21 -1.18
N TYR A 216 -15.61 -23.06 -1.20
CA TYR A 216 -14.79 -23.68 -2.25
C TYR A 216 -14.68 -25.21 -2.11
N LEU A 217 -15.11 -25.79 -0.99
CA LEU A 217 -15.23 -27.25 -0.86
C LEU A 217 -16.50 -27.80 -1.51
N ALA A 218 -17.48 -26.95 -1.79
CA ALA A 218 -18.72 -27.37 -2.43
C ALA A 218 -18.56 -27.56 -3.94
N PRO A 219 -19.18 -28.59 -4.53
CA PRO A 219 -19.19 -28.76 -5.98
C PRO A 219 -19.74 -27.51 -6.69
N GLY A 220 -18.97 -26.96 -7.63
CA GLY A 220 -19.35 -25.74 -8.35
C GLY A 220 -19.28 -24.46 -7.52
N GLY A 221 -18.64 -24.47 -6.34
CA GLY A 221 -18.40 -23.29 -5.52
C GLY A 221 -19.65 -22.68 -4.89
N PHE A 222 -20.72 -23.45 -4.70
CA PHE A 222 -21.96 -22.99 -4.07
C PHE A 222 -22.44 -23.94 -2.98
N ALA A 223 -22.75 -23.39 -1.81
CA ALA A 223 -23.48 -24.07 -0.74
C ALA A 223 -24.41 -23.06 -0.04
N PRO A 224 -25.58 -23.52 0.50
CA PRO A 224 -26.40 -22.65 1.33
C PRO A 224 -25.71 -22.39 2.67
N LEU A 225 -26.02 -21.25 3.31
CA LEU A 225 -25.43 -20.88 4.61
C LEU A 225 -25.77 -21.89 5.74
N SER A 226 -26.83 -22.68 5.59
CA SER A 226 -27.11 -23.79 6.52
C SER A 226 -25.98 -24.81 6.59
N ASP A 227 -25.19 -24.93 5.53
CA ASP A 227 -24.12 -25.92 5.39
C ASP A 227 -22.73 -25.23 5.54
N TYR A 228 -22.70 -24.09 6.23
CA TYR A 228 -21.51 -23.25 6.42
C TYR A 228 -20.32 -24.04 6.99
N LYS A 229 -20.56 -24.82 8.06
CA LYS A 229 -19.51 -25.63 8.70
C LYS A 229 -18.92 -26.71 7.78
N GLU A 230 -19.70 -27.21 6.83
CA GLU A 230 -19.27 -28.29 5.94
C GLU A 230 -18.46 -27.79 4.77
N PHE A 231 -18.91 -26.73 4.09
CA PHE A 231 -18.36 -26.32 2.80
C PHE A 231 -17.55 -25.04 2.80
N PHE A 232 -17.74 -24.14 3.77
CA PHE A 232 -17.01 -22.88 3.81
C PHE A 232 -15.66 -23.06 4.50
N ARG A 233 -14.63 -22.45 3.95
CA ARG A 233 -13.28 -22.42 4.52
C ARG A 233 -12.62 -21.08 4.26
N GLY A 234 -11.66 -20.73 5.12
CA GLY A 234 -10.68 -19.71 4.89
C GLY A 234 -9.45 -20.28 4.18
N ALA A 235 -8.62 -19.40 3.67
CA ALA A 235 -7.33 -19.77 3.10
C ALA A 235 -6.26 -18.74 3.49
N SER A 236 -5.10 -19.22 3.88
CA SER A 236 -3.86 -18.44 4.02
C SER A 236 -3.01 -18.73 2.80
N THR A 237 -2.76 -17.69 1.97
CA THR A 237 -2.06 -17.82 0.69
C THR A 237 -0.65 -17.24 0.80
N TRP A 238 0.33 -18.01 0.36
CA TRP A 238 1.74 -17.68 0.32
C TRP A 238 2.19 -17.61 -1.13
N MET A 239 2.22 -16.37 -1.67
CA MET A 239 2.57 -16.09 -3.05
C MET A 239 4.08 -16.00 -3.17
N ALA A 240 4.70 -16.95 -3.85
CA ALA A 240 6.14 -16.94 -4.07
C ALA A 240 6.55 -15.77 -4.97
N ILE A 241 7.60 -15.07 -4.57
CA ILE A 241 8.15 -13.92 -5.30
C ILE A 241 9.35 -14.36 -6.12
N ASP A 242 9.46 -13.89 -7.35
CA ASP A 242 10.66 -13.98 -8.15
C ASP A 242 11.69 -12.94 -7.66
N PRO A 243 12.87 -13.36 -7.21
CA PRO A 243 13.83 -12.45 -6.57
C PRO A 243 14.47 -11.43 -7.52
N GLU A 244 14.36 -11.63 -8.84
CA GLU A 244 14.93 -10.72 -9.85
C GLU A 244 13.90 -9.67 -10.30
N THR A 245 12.66 -10.10 -10.52
CA THR A 245 11.61 -9.26 -11.10
C THR A 245 10.61 -8.73 -10.08
N GLY A 246 10.44 -9.40 -8.95
CA GLY A 246 9.39 -9.12 -7.95
C GLY A 246 8.02 -9.65 -8.33
N LEU A 247 7.88 -10.28 -9.48
CA LEU A 247 6.60 -10.85 -9.91
C LEU A 247 6.24 -12.08 -9.07
N MET A 248 4.96 -12.22 -8.80
CA MET A 248 4.43 -13.38 -8.08
C MET A 248 4.29 -14.57 -9.01
N ASP A 249 4.76 -15.73 -8.56
CA ASP A 249 4.75 -17.00 -9.30
C ASP A 249 3.73 -17.95 -8.70
N LEU A 250 2.59 -18.11 -9.37
CA LEU A 250 1.50 -18.99 -8.93
C LEU A 250 1.91 -20.47 -8.85
N GLU A 251 2.81 -20.93 -9.72
CA GLU A 251 3.23 -22.33 -9.74
C GLU A 251 4.08 -22.69 -8.50
N ARG A 252 4.84 -21.73 -7.98
CA ARG A 252 5.62 -21.88 -6.74
C ARG A 252 4.84 -21.52 -5.48
N SER A 253 3.68 -20.90 -5.64
CA SER A 253 2.80 -20.48 -4.53
C SER A 253 2.01 -21.65 -3.95
N PHE A 254 1.52 -21.47 -2.73
CA PHE A 254 0.67 -22.46 -2.06
C PHE A 254 -0.34 -21.81 -1.11
N GLN A 255 -1.33 -22.59 -0.72
CA GLN A 255 -2.33 -22.21 0.28
C GLN A 255 -2.37 -23.19 1.42
N ILE A 256 -2.78 -22.71 2.59
CA ILE A 256 -3.13 -23.50 3.76
C ILE A 256 -4.61 -23.31 4.02
N GLU A 257 -5.37 -24.40 4.04
CA GLU A 257 -6.78 -24.37 4.41
C GLU A 257 -6.94 -23.97 5.88
N LEU A 258 -7.83 -23.01 6.13
CA LEU A 258 -8.17 -22.54 7.47
C LEU A 258 -9.63 -22.85 7.81
N PRO A 259 -9.99 -23.01 9.08
CA PRO A 259 -11.38 -23.02 9.49
C PRO A 259 -12.19 -21.84 8.94
N PRO A 260 -13.52 -21.93 8.87
CA PRO A 260 -14.35 -20.88 8.29
C PRO A 260 -14.54 -19.67 9.24
N TYR A 261 -13.45 -19.23 9.87
CA TYR A 261 -13.40 -18.02 10.66
C TYR A 261 -13.12 -16.81 9.77
N THR A 262 -13.64 -15.67 10.14
CA THR A 262 -13.32 -14.41 9.46
C THR A 262 -11.90 -14.00 9.85
N GLN A 263 -11.00 -13.92 8.88
CA GLN A 263 -9.62 -13.48 9.11
C GLN A 263 -9.55 -11.96 9.11
N ASP A 264 -8.71 -11.40 9.97
CA ASP A 264 -8.49 -9.94 10.02
C ASP A 264 -7.04 -9.62 9.67
N LEU A 265 -6.24 -9.08 10.58
CA LEU A 265 -4.86 -8.73 10.30
C LEU A 265 -3.93 -9.93 10.32
N ALA A 266 -2.80 -9.72 9.67
CA ALA A 266 -1.70 -10.68 9.67
C ALA A 266 -0.34 -9.95 9.66
N ASP A 267 0.67 -10.59 10.24
CA ASP A 267 2.05 -10.12 10.19
C ASP A 267 3.03 -11.30 10.11
N SER A 268 4.22 -11.02 9.61
CA SER A 268 5.33 -11.97 9.49
C SER A 268 6.21 -11.98 10.72
N GLY A 269 6.63 -13.17 11.14
CA GLY A 269 7.72 -13.31 12.08
C GLY A 269 9.03 -12.80 11.51
N LYS A 270 9.87 -12.20 12.38
CA LYS A 270 11.19 -11.63 12.03
C LYS A 270 12.23 -12.13 13.04
N LEU A 271 13.48 -12.20 12.64
CA LEU A 271 14.59 -12.64 13.51
C LEU A 271 14.25 -13.92 14.28
N VAL A 272 13.98 -13.85 15.59
CA VAL A 272 13.73 -15.04 16.44
C VAL A 272 12.40 -15.73 16.15
N SER A 273 11.45 -15.05 15.51
CA SER A 273 10.18 -15.60 15.06
C SER A 273 10.12 -15.84 13.54
N ASP A 274 11.20 -15.59 12.81
CA ASP A 274 11.27 -15.87 11.38
C ASP A 274 10.88 -17.33 11.08
N GLY A 275 10.11 -17.51 10.02
CA GLY A 275 9.47 -18.79 9.66
C GLY A 275 8.03 -18.91 10.14
N PHE A 276 7.54 -17.99 10.97
CA PHE A 276 6.16 -17.95 11.42
C PHE A 276 5.39 -16.78 10.78
N GLY A 277 4.10 -17.02 10.52
CA GLY A 277 3.11 -16.00 10.22
C GLY A 277 2.02 -16.01 11.30
N PHE A 278 1.48 -14.85 11.59
CA PHE A 278 0.44 -14.66 12.60
C PHE A 278 -0.76 -14.00 11.96
N ILE A 279 -1.97 -14.54 12.21
CA ILE A 279 -3.23 -14.01 11.68
C ILE A 279 -4.24 -14.02 12.80
N ASN A 280 -4.91 -12.92 13.08
CA ASN A 280 -6.04 -12.97 13.98
C ASN A 280 -7.36 -13.27 13.25
N SER A 281 -8.29 -13.88 13.97
CA SER A 281 -9.65 -14.11 13.50
C SER A 281 -10.65 -13.41 14.40
N TYR A 282 -11.84 -13.18 13.90
CA TYR A 282 -12.95 -12.64 14.68
C TYR A 282 -14.28 -13.25 14.22
N ASN A 283 -15.35 -13.03 14.98
CA ASN A 283 -16.67 -13.62 14.75
C ASN A 283 -16.61 -15.15 14.61
N THR A 284 -15.76 -15.82 15.39
CA THR A 284 -15.64 -17.29 15.36
C THR A 284 -16.95 -18.00 15.71
N GLU A 285 -17.82 -17.35 16.49
CA GLU A 285 -19.17 -17.83 16.81
C GLU A 285 -20.07 -17.99 15.59
N MET A 286 -19.82 -17.31 14.48
CA MET A 286 -20.58 -17.52 13.24
C MET A 286 -20.39 -18.93 12.70
N ALA A 287 -19.18 -19.46 12.79
CA ALA A 287 -18.87 -20.81 12.34
C ALA A 287 -19.47 -21.92 13.24
N ILE A 288 -19.79 -21.59 14.48
CA ILE A 288 -20.36 -22.55 15.46
C ILE A 288 -21.85 -22.34 15.75
N GLY A 289 -22.52 -21.47 14.99
CA GLY A 289 -23.96 -21.31 15.04
C GLY A 289 -24.48 -19.98 15.58
N GLY A 290 -23.62 -18.95 15.62
CA GLY A 290 -23.98 -17.61 16.11
C GLY A 290 -25.09 -16.93 15.31
N THR A 291 -24.77 -15.88 14.57
CA THR A 291 -25.75 -15.10 13.79
C THR A 291 -26.43 -15.86 12.66
N LEU A 292 -25.77 -16.88 12.11
CA LEU A 292 -26.33 -17.66 11.02
C LEU A 292 -27.47 -18.58 11.47
N GLU A 293 -27.45 -19.05 12.71
CA GLU A 293 -28.52 -19.85 13.29
C GLU A 293 -29.67 -18.99 13.87
N ASP A 294 -29.39 -17.80 14.31
CA ASP A 294 -30.40 -16.85 14.81
C ASP A 294 -30.31 -15.48 14.10
N PRO A 295 -30.88 -15.39 12.88
CA PRO A 295 -30.82 -14.15 12.09
C PRO A 295 -31.56 -12.96 12.72
N LYS A 296 -32.26 -13.17 13.85
CA LYS A 296 -32.91 -12.10 14.59
C LYS A 296 -31.96 -11.38 15.55
N LYS A 297 -30.82 -11.97 15.85
CA LYS A 297 -29.79 -11.33 16.66
C LYS A 297 -28.96 -10.39 15.79
N ALA A 298 -28.67 -9.21 16.30
CA ALA A 298 -27.73 -8.31 15.66
C ALA A 298 -26.31 -8.90 15.75
N LEU A 299 -25.50 -8.64 14.72
CA LEU A 299 -24.10 -9.13 14.67
C LEU A 299 -23.32 -8.67 15.91
N GLU A 300 -23.48 -7.41 16.32
CA GLU A 300 -22.79 -6.88 17.50
C GLU A 300 -23.15 -7.59 18.80
N SER A 301 -24.38 -8.10 18.91
CA SER A 301 -24.79 -8.82 20.10
C SER A 301 -24.29 -10.27 20.12
N THR A 302 -23.88 -10.81 18.97
CA THR A 302 -23.30 -12.14 18.85
C THR A 302 -21.77 -12.14 18.85
N SER A 303 -21.15 -11.08 18.31
CA SER A 303 -19.69 -10.92 18.31
C SER A 303 -19.07 -10.78 19.71
N ILE A 304 -19.88 -10.57 20.74
CA ILE A 304 -19.47 -10.57 22.14
C ILE A 304 -19.92 -11.83 22.90
N ALA A 305 -20.46 -12.83 22.20
CA ALA A 305 -20.95 -14.03 22.84
C ALA A 305 -19.82 -14.97 23.30
N ASN A 306 -18.72 -15.00 22.55
CA ASN A 306 -17.51 -15.71 22.94
C ASN A 306 -16.58 -14.80 23.76
N ASP A 307 -15.86 -15.39 24.70
CA ASP A 307 -14.83 -14.68 25.45
C ASP A 307 -13.55 -14.46 24.63
N TYR A 308 -13.29 -15.34 23.66
CA TYR A 308 -12.07 -15.35 22.85
C TYR A 308 -12.35 -15.57 21.37
N ASP A 309 -11.51 -14.98 20.56
CA ASP A 309 -11.22 -15.36 19.19
C ASP A 309 -9.84 -16.03 19.14
N PHE A 310 -9.24 -16.23 17.96
CA PHE A 310 -8.01 -16.99 17.84
C PHE A 310 -6.92 -16.25 17.05
N LEU A 311 -5.73 -16.17 17.66
CA LEU A 311 -4.49 -15.93 16.96
C LEU A 311 -4.05 -17.25 16.29
N HIS A 312 -3.99 -17.25 14.96
CA HIS A 312 -3.43 -18.34 14.18
C HIS A 312 -1.91 -18.22 14.17
N VAL A 313 -1.24 -19.25 14.60
CA VAL A 313 0.22 -19.40 14.55
C VAL A 313 0.55 -20.38 13.45
N ILE A 314 1.14 -19.90 12.36
CA ILE A 314 1.43 -20.67 11.16
C ILE A 314 2.94 -20.80 10.98
N ASP A 315 3.48 -22.00 10.99
CA ASP A 315 4.85 -22.30 10.59
C ASP A 315 4.89 -22.43 9.05
N TRP A 316 5.15 -21.32 8.36
CA TRP A 316 5.15 -21.29 6.90
C TRP A 316 6.38 -21.96 6.28
N ARG A 317 7.52 -22.00 6.98
CA ARG A 317 8.69 -22.74 6.49
C ARG A 317 8.41 -24.23 6.44
N LYS A 318 7.79 -24.75 7.49
CA LYS A 318 7.34 -26.12 7.54
C LYS A 318 6.25 -26.40 6.49
N ALA A 319 5.34 -25.45 6.26
CA ALA A 319 4.36 -25.55 5.18
C ALA A 319 5.04 -25.69 3.82
N ALA A 320 6.06 -24.89 3.53
CA ALA A 320 6.83 -25.00 2.30
C ALA A 320 7.50 -26.38 2.16
N GLU A 321 8.07 -26.93 3.24
CA GLU A 321 8.64 -28.30 3.23
C GLU A 321 7.57 -29.38 2.92
N VAL A 322 6.37 -29.21 3.46
CA VAL A 322 5.22 -30.12 3.23
C VAL A 322 4.75 -30.04 1.76
N VAL A 323 4.76 -28.84 1.17
CA VAL A 323 4.49 -28.63 -0.25
C VAL A 323 5.53 -29.35 -1.13
N GLU A 324 6.82 -29.19 -0.82
CA GLU A 324 7.90 -29.85 -1.55
C GLU A 324 7.84 -31.40 -1.40
N ALA A 325 7.33 -31.88 -0.27
CA ALA A 325 7.06 -33.31 -0.07
C ALA A 325 5.82 -33.82 -0.84
N GLY A 326 5.12 -32.97 -1.58
CA GLY A 326 3.94 -33.32 -2.38
C GLY A 326 2.68 -33.65 -1.57
N LYS A 327 2.58 -33.16 -0.31
CA LYS A 327 1.41 -33.36 0.55
C LYS A 327 0.37 -32.25 0.35
N THR A 328 0.02 -31.98 -0.89
CA THR A 328 -0.96 -30.95 -1.28
C THR A 328 -2.00 -31.54 -2.22
N GLU A 329 -3.15 -30.90 -2.28
CA GLU A 329 -4.18 -31.14 -3.29
C GLU A 329 -4.27 -29.92 -4.22
N ASP A 330 -4.61 -30.17 -5.49
CA ASP A 330 -5.00 -29.07 -6.38
C ASP A 330 -6.41 -28.60 -6.01
N MET A 331 -6.53 -27.32 -5.63
CA MET A 331 -7.79 -26.71 -5.31
C MET A 331 -7.99 -25.46 -6.18
N ASN A 332 -8.77 -25.61 -7.25
CA ASN A 332 -9.03 -24.54 -8.21
C ASN A 332 -7.75 -23.92 -8.83
N GLY A 333 -6.74 -24.74 -9.08
CA GLY A 333 -5.47 -24.34 -9.67
C GLY A 333 -4.39 -23.88 -8.67
N MET A 334 -4.65 -24.03 -7.36
CA MET A 334 -3.65 -23.77 -6.31
C MET A 334 -3.28 -25.02 -5.55
N ARG A 335 -2.01 -25.17 -5.19
CA ARG A 335 -1.53 -26.22 -4.30
C ARG A 335 -2.01 -25.92 -2.89
N MET A 336 -2.95 -26.70 -2.37
CA MET A 336 -3.56 -26.52 -1.05
C MET A 336 -3.07 -27.57 -0.07
N ILE A 337 -2.50 -27.14 1.05
CA ILE A 337 -2.34 -27.98 2.24
C ILE A 337 -3.69 -28.02 2.95
N ARG A 338 -4.33 -29.20 2.98
CA ARG A 338 -5.64 -29.36 3.63
C ARG A 338 -5.50 -29.19 5.15
N LEU A 339 -6.59 -28.79 5.80
CA LEU A 339 -6.60 -28.48 7.23
C LEU A 339 -6.13 -29.66 8.10
N ASP A 340 -6.56 -30.87 7.79
CA ASP A 340 -6.14 -32.08 8.50
C ASP A 340 -4.62 -32.33 8.36
N VAL A 341 -4.07 -32.11 7.16
CA VAL A 341 -2.62 -32.20 6.91
C VAL A 341 -1.87 -31.09 7.66
N ALA A 342 -2.38 -29.86 7.65
CA ALA A 342 -1.76 -28.73 8.37
C ALA A 342 -1.69 -29.00 9.89
N VAL A 343 -2.71 -29.60 10.45
CA VAL A 343 -2.76 -30.01 11.87
C VAL A 343 -1.84 -31.21 12.14
N GLU A 344 -1.88 -32.26 11.32
CA GLU A 344 -1.04 -33.46 11.48
C GLU A 344 0.45 -33.12 11.42
N GLU A 345 0.83 -32.28 10.47
CA GLU A 345 2.20 -31.82 10.31
C GLU A 345 2.59 -30.75 11.34
N GLY A 346 1.66 -30.24 12.14
CA GLY A 346 1.91 -29.21 13.15
C GLY A 346 2.30 -27.85 12.55
N ILE A 347 1.68 -27.50 11.42
CA ILE A 347 1.85 -26.21 10.74
C ILE A 347 0.98 -25.14 11.41
N LEU A 348 -0.23 -25.50 11.82
CA LEU A 348 -1.24 -24.58 12.34
C LEU A 348 -1.55 -24.88 13.81
N HIS A 349 -1.48 -23.84 14.63
CA HIS A 349 -1.93 -23.83 16.02
C HIS A 349 -2.72 -22.57 16.31
N PHE A 350 -3.62 -22.63 17.28
CA PHE A 350 -4.36 -21.48 17.77
C PHE A 350 -3.88 -21.07 19.16
N VAL A 351 -3.88 -19.77 19.43
CA VAL A 351 -3.78 -19.19 20.78
C VAL A 351 -5.04 -18.37 21.00
N PRO A 352 -5.76 -18.55 22.11
CA PRO A 352 -6.87 -17.65 22.43
C PRO A 352 -6.39 -16.20 22.54
N GLU A 353 -7.18 -15.30 22.01
CA GLU A 353 -6.94 -13.86 22.08
C GLU A 353 -8.23 -13.13 22.50
N PRO A 354 -8.12 -11.87 23.01
CA PRO A 354 -9.30 -11.11 23.39
C PRO A 354 -10.28 -11.00 22.23
N ARG A 355 -11.58 -11.04 22.54
CA ARG A 355 -12.65 -11.01 21.55
C ARG A 355 -12.60 -9.81 20.64
N SER A 356 -13.00 -10.01 19.39
CA SER A 356 -13.02 -9.02 18.33
C SER A 356 -11.64 -8.36 18.16
N PRO A 357 -10.57 -9.16 18.00
CA PRO A 357 -9.23 -8.62 17.77
C PRO A 357 -9.18 -7.90 16.43
N HIS A 358 -8.16 -7.05 16.25
CA HIS A 358 -7.92 -6.38 14.98
C HIS A 358 -6.43 -6.28 14.67
N GLY A 359 -5.59 -5.75 15.57
CA GLY A 359 -4.15 -5.69 15.38
C GLY A 359 -3.46 -7.02 15.69
N VAL A 360 -2.49 -7.38 14.87
CA VAL A 360 -1.46 -8.37 15.16
C VAL A 360 -0.15 -7.84 14.58
N ASP A 361 0.76 -7.42 15.46
CA ASP A 361 1.96 -6.67 15.06
C ASP A 361 3.18 -7.32 15.73
N VAL A 362 4.16 -7.75 14.92
CA VAL A 362 5.37 -8.41 15.43
C VAL A 362 6.44 -7.39 15.76
N SER A 363 6.96 -7.44 16.99
CA SER A 363 8.01 -6.51 17.42
C SER A 363 9.28 -6.61 16.56
N PRO A 364 10.09 -5.54 16.46
CA PRO A 364 11.29 -5.52 15.62
C PRO A 364 12.30 -6.63 15.91
N SER A 365 12.39 -7.09 17.17
CA SER A 365 13.23 -8.22 17.55
C SER A 365 12.61 -9.59 17.23
N GLY A 366 11.34 -9.62 16.85
CA GLY A 366 10.58 -10.86 16.65
C GLY A 366 10.18 -11.59 17.93
N ASP A 367 10.55 -11.07 19.11
CA ASP A 367 10.28 -11.74 20.39
C ASP A 367 8.82 -11.69 20.82
N TYR A 368 8.12 -10.63 20.45
CA TYR A 368 6.76 -10.35 20.91
C TYR A 368 5.79 -10.18 19.76
N ILE A 369 4.62 -10.73 19.94
CA ILE A 369 3.45 -10.54 19.06
C ILE A 369 2.44 -9.73 19.87
N VAL A 370 2.16 -8.51 19.41
CA VAL A 370 1.21 -7.58 20.04
C VAL A 370 -0.14 -7.76 19.37
N VAL A 371 -1.14 -8.14 20.15
CA VAL A 371 -2.52 -8.31 19.71
C VAL A 371 -3.41 -7.29 20.39
N SER A 372 -4.26 -6.64 19.62
CA SER A 372 -5.19 -5.62 20.09
C SER A 372 -6.63 -6.01 19.79
N GLY A 373 -7.52 -5.86 20.76
CA GLY A 373 -8.95 -6.19 20.63
C GLY A 373 -9.84 -4.95 20.71
N LYS A 374 -10.69 -4.76 19.71
CA LYS A 374 -11.61 -3.62 19.63
C LYS A 374 -12.51 -3.45 20.88
N LEU A 375 -12.81 -4.54 21.54
CA LEU A 375 -13.72 -4.61 22.69
C LEU A 375 -12.99 -4.90 24.01
N ASP A 376 -11.67 -4.88 24.02
CA ASP A 376 -10.82 -5.05 25.20
C ASP A 376 -9.89 -3.82 25.32
N PRO A 377 -9.77 -3.17 26.49
CA PRO A 377 -8.95 -1.97 26.63
C PRO A 377 -7.44 -2.24 26.69
N HIS A 378 -7.01 -3.50 26.57
CA HIS A 378 -5.62 -3.90 26.68
C HIS A 378 -5.02 -4.26 25.33
N ALA A 379 -3.72 -3.97 25.15
CA ALA A 379 -2.87 -4.74 24.27
C ALA A 379 -2.43 -6.02 24.99
N SER A 380 -2.57 -7.16 24.32
CA SER A 380 -2.12 -8.47 24.81
C SER A 380 -0.85 -8.86 24.08
N ILE A 381 0.19 -9.19 24.82
CA ILE A 381 1.53 -9.48 24.31
C ILE A 381 1.83 -10.95 24.48
N TYR A 382 2.04 -11.66 23.35
CA TYR A 382 2.47 -13.05 23.34
C TYR A 382 3.96 -13.14 23.05
N SER A 383 4.63 -14.15 23.63
CA SER A 383 6.05 -14.42 23.40
C SER A 383 6.22 -15.59 22.45
N ILE A 384 6.99 -15.41 21.36
CA ILE A 384 7.31 -16.51 20.44
C ILE A 384 8.04 -17.67 21.13
N GLU A 385 8.93 -17.37 22.09
CA GLU A 385 9.61 -18.39 22.87
C GLU A 385 8.61 -19.26 23.66
N LYS A 386 7.65 -18.60 24.32
CA LYS A 386 6.60 -19.29 25.08
C LYS A 386 5.67 -20.10 24.15
N ILE A 387 5.29 -19.55 23.01
CA ILE A 387 4.50 -20.26 21.98
C ILE A 387 5.25 -21.51 21.51
N LYS A 388 6.52 -21.40 21.13
CA LYS A 388 7.34 -22.54 20.72
C LYS A 388 7.48 -23.59 21.82
N ALA A 389 7.65 -23.17 23.08
CA ALA A 389 7.71 -24.06 24.21
C ALA A 389 6.38 -24.78 24.47
N ALA A 390 5.24 -24.08 24.36
CA ALA A 390 3.91 -24.66 24.52
C ALA A 390 3.60 -25.68 23.41
N ILE A 391 3.95 -25.38 22.15
CA ILE A 391 3.84 -26.32 21.03
C ILE A 391 4.67 -27.58 21.29
N ALA A 392 5.94 -27.42 21.67
CA ALA A 392 6.84 -28.54 21.95
C ALA A 392 6.38 -29.41 23.14
N ALA A 393 5.81 -28.79 24.17
CA ALA A 393 5.23 -29.48 25.33
C ALA A 393 3.84 -30.05 25.06
N LYS A 394 3.20 -29.72 23.95
CA LYS A 394 1.80 -30.00 23.65
C LYS A 394 0.87 -29.48 24.77
N ASP A 395 1.16 -28.28 25.25
CA ASP A 395 0.36 -27.59 26.28
C ASP A 395 -0.89 -26.98 25.64
N TYR A 396 -1.89 -27.85 25.43
CA TYR A 396 -3.15 -27.51 24.77
C TYR A 396 -4.26 -27.47 25.82
N GLU A 397 -5.12 -26.46 25.75
CA GLU A 397 -6.37 -26.44 26.50
C GLU A 397 -7.50 -27.23 25.80
N GLY A 398 -7.28 -27.66 24.55
CA GLY A 398 -8.19 -28.46 23.76
C GLY A 398 -7.92 -28.36 22.27
N THR A 399 -8.98 -28.59 21.50
CA THR A 399 -9.03 -28.33 20.06
C THR A 399 -10.26 -27.47 19.77
N ASP A 400 -10.20 -26.69 18.70
CA ASP A 400 -11.40 -26.03 18.18
C ASP A 400 -12.38 -27.04 17.54
N GLU A 401 -13.50 -26.58 17.02
CA GLU A 401 -14.51 -27.42 16.38
C GLU A 401 -14.06 -28.08 15.07
N PHE A 402 -12.94 -27.60 14.49
CA PHE A 402 -12.37 -28.12 13.26
C PHE A 402 -11.12 -28.98 13.49
N GLY A 403 -10.76 -29.23 14.74
CA GLY A 403 -9.67 -30.09 15.14
C GLY A 403 -8.31 -29.42 15.29
N VAL A 404 -8.23 -28.09 15.15
CA VAL A 404 -6.97 -27.37 15.34
C VAL A 404 -6.61 -27.31 16.83
N PRO A 405 -5.37 -27.67 17.22
CA PRO A 405 -4.92 -27.57 18.60
C PRO A 405 -4.95 -26.12 19.11
N VAL A 406 -5.54 -25.92 20.29
CA VAL A 406 -5.59 -24.61 20.95
C VAL A 406 -4.59 -24.62 22.11
N LEU A 407 -3.56 -23.78 22.01
CA LEU A 407 -2.55 -23.60 23.05
C LEU A 407 -3.15 -22.92 24.29
N THR A 408 -2.65 -23.27 25.46
CA THR A 408 -3.06 -22.60 26.70
C THR A 408 -2.63 -21.14 26.68
N MET A 409 -3.60 -20.21 26.70
CA MET A 409 -3.35 -18.76 26.58
C MET A 409 -2.30 -18.27 27.59
N ALA A 410 -2.44 -18.68 28.87
CA ALA A 410 -1.52 -18.26 29.93
C ALA A 410 -0.08 -18.73 29.71
N SER A 411 0.13 -19.85 29.01
CA SER A 411 1.45 -20.37 28.66
C SER A 411 2.12 -19.63 27.51
N CYS A 412 1.36 -18.87 26.71
CA CYS A 412 1.84 -18.11 25.56
C CYS A 412 2.00 -16.60 25.86
N MET A 413 1.22 -16.09 26.81
CA MET A 413 1.15 -14.67 27.14
C MET A 413 2.40 -14.20 27.92
N GLU A 414 2.91 -13.04 27.55
CA GLU A 414 3.99 -12.33 28.25
C GLU A 414 3.46 -11.26 29.18
N ALA A 415 2.58 -10.39 28.67
CA ALA A 415 2.02 -9.26 29.41
C ALA A 415 0.69 -8.80 28.82
N GLN A 416 0.00 -7.98 29.58
CA GLN A 416 -1.14 -7.14 29.11
C GLN A 416 -0.93 -5.71 29.58
N VAL A 417 -1.21 -4.73 28.71
CA VAL A 417 -1.05 -3.31 29.02
C VAL A 417 -2.39 -2.60 28.75
N GLU A 418 -2.97 -1.99 29.77
CA GLU A 418 -4.19 -1.20 29.61
C GLU A 418 -3.87 0.12 28.89
N LEU A 419 -4.46 0.32 27.72
CA LEU A 419 -4.19 1.48 26.85
C LEU A 419 -5.35 2.46 26.80
N GLY A 420 -6.58 1.98 26.74
CA GLY A 420 -7.80 2.74 26.51
C GLY A 420 -8.77 2.00 25.60
N ASN A 421 -9.82 2.65 25.12
CA ASN A 421 -10.89 1.96 24.40
C ASN A 421 -10.59 1.83 22.92
N GLY A 422 -10.78 0.62 22.40
CA GLY A 422 -10.64 0.28 20.99
C GLY A 422 -9.21 0.27 20.47
N PRO A 423 -8.25 -0.40 21.15
CA PRO A 423 -6.93 -0.58 20.58
C PRO A 423 -7.01 -1.42 19.30
N LEU A 424 -6.31 -0.97 18.25
CA LEU A 424 -6.27 -1.66 16.94
C LEU A 424 -4.86 -2.06 16.56
N HIS A 425 -4.07 -1.15 15.99
CA HIS A 425 -2.76 -1.41 15.45
C HIS A 425 -1.65 -0.85 16.31
N SER A 426 -0.53 -1.55 16.33
CA SER A 426 0.67 -1.17 17.06
C SER A 426 1.84 -1.00 16.11
N GLN A 427 2.63 0.07 16.30
CA GLN A 427 3.85 0.34 15.56
C GLN A 427 5.00 0.63 16.54
N PHE A 428 6.22 0.46 16.09
CA PHE A 428 7.38 0.42 16.97
C PHE A 428 8.38 1.54 16.65
N ASP A 429 9.23 1.87 17.63
CA ASP A 429 10.39 2.74 17.45
C ASP A 429 11.70 2.02 17.82
N ASP A 430 12.81 2.74 17.64
CA ASP A 430 14.17 2.27 17.94
C ASP A 430 14.53 2.24 19.45
N LYS A 431 13.58 2.65 20.32
CA LYS A 431 13.79 2.78 21.77
C LYS A 431 12.98 1.77 22.59
N GLY A 432 12.26 0.88 21.91
CA GLY A 432 11.36 -0.09 22.55
C GLY A 432 10.02 0.49 22.98
N ASN A 433 9.62 1.67 22.45
CA ASN A 433 8.27 2.16 22.59
C ASN A 433 7.37 1.58 21.50
N VAL A 434 6.11 1.49 21.84
CA VAL A 434 5.01 1.09 20.96
C VAL A 434 3.99 2.19 20.88
N TYR A 435 3.45 2.39 19.71
CA TYR A 435 2.39 3.34 19.42
C TYR A 435 1.16 2.57 18.97
N THR A 436 0.09 2.62 19.74
CA THR A 436 -1.14 1.89 19.43
C THR A 436 -2.29 2.86 19.16
N SER A 437 -2.98 2.66 18.05
CA SER A 437 -4.18 3.42 17.71
C SER A 437 -5.36 2.99 18.59
N LEU A 438 -6.09 3.97 19.13
CA LEU A 438 -7.28 3.77 19.95
C LEU A 438 -8.51 4.27 19.18
N PHE A 439 -9.19 3.38 18.48
CA PHE A 439 -10.28 3.72 17.57
C PHE A 439 -11.45 4.43 18.26
N ILE A 440 -11.88 3.91 19.43
CA ILE A 440 -13.01 4.46 20.17
C ILE A 440 -12.63 5.77 20.86
N ASP A 441 -11.44 5.80 21.48
CA ASP A 441 -10.96 7.00 22.18
C ASP A 441 -10.49 8.10 21.21
N SER A 442 -10.31 7.79 19.93
CA SER A 442 -9.75 8.71 18.93
C SER A 442 -8.41 9.29 19.38
N ALA A 443 -7.47 8.41 19.68
CA ALA A 443 -6.16 8.77 20.23
C ALA A 443 -5.07 7.79 19.79
N VAL A 444 -3.82 8.19 20.01
CA VAL A 444 -2.65 7.32 19.96
C VAL A 444 -2.13 7.14 21.39
N ALA A 445 -1.93 5.89 21.80
CA ALA A 445 -1.28 5.57 23.07
C ALA A 445 0.19 5.21 22.81
N LYS A 446 1.12 5.81 23.57
CA LYS A 446 2.52 5.42 23.64
C LYS A 446 2.74 4.56 24.88
N TRP A 447 3.38 3.42 24.72
CA TRP A 447 3.70 2.51 25.82
C TRP A 447 5.01 1.77 25.54
N THR A 448 5.53 0.98 26.48
CA THR A 448 6.85 0.35 26.40
C THR A 448 6.75 -1.17 26.30
N LEU A 449 7.60 -1.77 25.46
CA LEU A 449 7.81 -3.21 25.41
C LEU A 449 8.56 -3.74 26.66
N GLY A 450 8.88 -5.02 26.64
CA GLY A 450 9.62 -5.70 27.69
C GLY A 450 11.14 -5.74 27.51
N PRO A 451 11.82 -6.47 28.42
CA PRO A 451 13.28 -6.48 28.47
C PRO A 451 13.99 -6.99 27.22
N LYS A 452 13.37 -7.89 26.44
CA LYS A 452 13.94 -8.39 25.17
C LYS A 452 14.04 -7.32 24.10
N ALA A 453 13.20 -6.27 24.20
CA ALA A 453 13.30 -5.08 23.36
C ALA A 453 14.24 -4.00 23.93
N GLY A 454 15.05 -4.32 24.91
CA GLY A 454 16.03 -3.40 25.51
C GLY A 454 15.47 -2.46 26.57
N VAL A 455 14.19 -2.58 26.94
CA VAL A 455 13.56 -1.78 28.00
C VAL A 455 13.91 -2.37 29.37
N SER A 456 14.21 -1.51 30.37
CA SER A 456 14.46 -2.00 31.72
C SER A 456 13.22 -2.68 32.31
N GLU A 457 13.37 -3.67 33.19
CA GLU A 457 12.22 -4.33 33.83
C GLU A 457 11.33 -3.33 34.57
N SER A 458 11.93 -2.30 35.18
CA SER A 458 11.19 -1.27 35.89
C SER A 458 10.35 -0.37 34.99
N ASP A 459 10.67 -0.29 33.71
CA ASP A 459 10.00 0.57 32.72
C ASP A 459 9.21 -0.22 31.69
N SER A 460 9.28 -1.54 31.73
CA SER A 460 8.53 -2.42 30.83
C SER A 460 7.02 -2.38 31.07
N TRP A 461 6.26 -2.56 29.98
CA TRP A 461 4.82 -2.77 30.00
C TRP A 461 4.03 -1.61 30.59
N LYS A 462 4.42 -0.37 30.28
CA LYS A 462 3.79 0.83 30.83
C LYS A 462 3.28 1.73 29.73
N LYS A 463 2.03 2.19 29.89
CA LYS A 463 1.52 3.34 29.15
C LYS A 463 2.26 4.60 29.59
N VAL A 464 2.83 5.34 28.64
CA VAL A 464 3.72 6.50 28.91
C VAL A 464 3.07 7.80 28.47
N ASP A 465 2.30 7.78 27.35
CA ASP A 465 1.69 8.98 26.80
C ASP A 465 0.36 8.65 26.11
N HIS A 466 -0.46 9.68 25.86
CA HIS A 466 -1.77 9.55 25.22
C HIS A 466 -2.07 10.84 24.46
N LEU A 467 -2.09 10.76 23.12
CA LEU A 467 -2.32 11.90 22.26
C LEU A 467 -3.70 11.82 21.61
N PRO A 468 -4.65 12.72 21.94
CA PRO A 468 -5.90 12.85 21.20
C PRO A 468 -5.63 13.28 19.74
N ILE A 469 -6.37 12.68 18.82
CA ILE A 469 -6.31 12.95 17.39
C ILE A 469 -7.71 13.10 16.81
N HIS A 470 -7.84 13.19 15.49
CA HIS A 470 -9.13 13.24 14.82
C HIS A 470 -9.94 11.94 14.97
N TYR A 471 -11.21 12.03 14.63
CA TYR A 471 -12.23 11.02 14.90
C TYR A 471 -11.90 9.67 14.26
N ASN A 472 -12.05 8.62 15.06
CA ASN A 472 -11.87 7.22 14.69
C ASN A 472 -10.59 6.97 13.89
N ILE A 473 -9.47 6.96 14.59
CA ILE A 473 -8.24 6.46 14.01
C ILE A 473 -8.40 4.98 13.67
N GLY A 474 -8.11 4.61 12.41
CA GLY A 474 -7.96 3.23 12.01
C GLY A 474 -6.52 2.77 12.23
N HIS A 475 -5.80 2.67 11.13
CA HIS A 475 -4.39 2.28 11.15
C HIS A 475 -3.45 3.42 11.53
N ILE A 476 -2.22 3.02 11.80
CA ILE A 476 -1.11 3.86 12.20
C ILE A 476 0.16 3.28 11.56
N CYS A 477 1.11 4.11 11.14
CA CYS A 477 2.44 3.64 10.78
C CYS A 477 3.51 4.51 11.40
N SER A 478 4.62 3.91 11.81
CA SER A 478 5.85 4.63 12.15
C SER A 478 6.88 4.48 11.03
N ALA A 479 7.89 5.36 11.02
CA ALA A 479 8.97 5.26 10.06
C ALA A 479 9.73 3.94 10.25
N GLU A 480 9.82 3.12 9.18
CA GLU A 480 10.41 1.78 9.21
C GLU A 480 9.78 0.84 10.27
N GLY A 481 8.55 1.12 10.72
CA GLY A 481 7.97 0.53 11.93
C GLY A 481 7.70 -0.97 11.88
N ASP A 482 7.50 -1.53 10.68
CA ASP A 482 7.27 -2.96 10.49
C ASP A 482 8.59 -3.75 10.31
N THR A 483 9.74 -3.07 10.32
CA THR A 483 11.05 -3.68 10.06
C THR A 483 11.79 -4.06 11.34
N VAL A 484 12.94 -4.70 11.16
CA VAL A 484 13.88 -4.98 12.26
C VAL A 484 14.65 -3.73 12.72
N ASN A 485 14.58 -2.62 11.96
CA ASN A 485 15.28 -1.36 12.21
C ASN A 485 14.34 -0.15 12.20
N PRO A 486 13.32 -0.09 13.07
CA PRO A 486 12.39 1.04 13.11
C PRO A 486 13.10 2.36 13.42
N ASP A 487 12.49 3.49 13.01
CA ASP A 487 13.03 4.83 13.23
C ASP A 487 12.08 5.66 14.10
N GLY A 488 12.58 6.13 15.23
CA GLY A 488 11.79 6.80 16.26
C GLY A 488 11.52 8.28 16.00
N LYS A 489 11.16 8.70 14.78
CA LYS A 489 10.89 10.12 14.47
C LYS A 489 9.44 10.46 14.26
N TYR A 490 8.74 9.68 13.46
CA TYR A 490 7.40 10.01 13.00
C TYR A 490 6.44 8.84 13.12
N VAL A 491 5.20 9.18 13.42
CA VAL A 491 4.03 8.32 13.27
C VAL A 491 3.01 9.05 12.40
N VAL A 492 2.35 8.34 11.52
CA VAL A 492 1.20 8.84 10.76
C VAL A 492 -0.06 8.12 11.24
N ALA A 493 -1.04 8.90 11.67
CA ALA A 493 -2.35 8.44 12.10
C ALA A 493 -3.37 8.62 10.98
N LEU A 494 -4.07 7.54 10.61
CA LEU A 494 -5.08 7.54 9.56
C LEU A 494 -6.47 7.65 10.17
N ASN A 495 -7.07 8.84 10.08
CA ASN A 495 -8.32 9.16 10.75
C ASN A 495 -9.50 9.14 9.78
N LYS A 496 -10.64 8.61 10.22
CA LYS A 496 -11.84 8.47 9.38
C LYS A 496 -12.55 9.80 9.13
N TRP A 497 -12.34 10.81 9.98
CA TRP A 497 -12.96 12.13 9.82
C TRP A 497 -12.21 13.21 10.59
N SER A 498 -11.94 14.34 9.95
CA SER A 498 -11.38 15.55 10.58
C SER A 498 -12.50 16.47 11.08
N ILE A 499 -12.97 16.25 12.31
CA ILE A 499 -14.19 16.88 12.83
C ILE A 499 -14.06 18.40 12.93
N ASP A 500 -12.97 18.90 13.47
CA ASP A 500 -12.88 20.31 13.92
C ASP A 500 -11.94 21.18 13.07
N ARG A 501 -11.22 20.59 12.11
CA ARG A 501 -10.21 21.32 11.35
C ARG A 501 -10.66 21.72 9.94
N PHE A 502 -11.45 20.90 9.30
CA PHE A 502 -11.88 21.12 7.93
C PHE A 502 -13.40 21.06 7.84
N PRO A 503 -14.02 21.84 6.92
CA PRO A 503 -15.46 21.77 6.76
C PRO A 503 -15.87 20.36 6.28
N PRO A 504 -16.99 19.82 6.77
CA PRO A 504 -17.51 18.55 6.28
C PRO A 504 -17.85 18.62 4.78
N LEU A 505 -17.35 17.64 4.02
CA LEU A 505 -17.57 17.55 2.56
C LEU A 505 -18.53 16.41 2.20
N GLY A 506 -18.90 15.59 3.15
CA GLY A 506 -19.76 14.44 3.01
C GLY A 506 -19.72 13.57 4.26
N THR A 507 -20.31 12.37 4.18
CA THR A 507 -20.30 11.41 5.28
C THR A 507 -18.87 10.95 5.54
N LEU A 508 -18.33 11.21 6.72
CA LEU A 508 -16.94 10.92 7.13
C LEU A 508 -15.88 11.56 6.22
N HIS A 509 -16.21 12.70 5.60
CA HIS A 509 -15.27 13.43 4.76
C HIS A 509 -15.05 14.87 5.26
N PRO A 510 -13.81 15.41 5.10
CA PRO A 510 -12.64 14.72 4.57
C PRO A 510 -12.06 13.74 5.60
N GLN A 511 -11.57 12.61 5.11
CA GLN A 511 -10.63 11.78 5.88
C GLN A 511 -9.30 12.52 6.02
N ASN A 512 -8.50 12.16 7.00
CA ASN A 512 -7.34 12.96 7.35
C ASN A 512 -6.18 12.10 7.83
N PHE A 513 -4.99 12.41 7.35
CA PHE A 513 -3.75 11.91 7.93
C PHE A 513 -3.19 12.96 8.88
N GLN A 514 -2.83 12.56 10.09
CA GLN A 514 -2.10 13.42 11.02
C GLN A 514 -0.68 12.90 11.21
N LEU A 515 0.29 13.80 10.99
CA LEU A 515 1.70 13.52 11.26
C LEU A 515 1.99 13.84 12.72
N VAL A 516 2.55 12.88 13.42
CA VAL A 516 2.92 12.96 14.84
C VAL A 516 4.44 12.86 14.99
N ASP A 517 5.03 13.79 15.70
CA ASP A 517 6.43 13.74 16.14
C ASP A 517 6.54 12.86 17.39
N ILE A 518 7.34 11.79 17.30
CA ILE A 518 7.59 10.85 18.40
C ILE A 518 9.04 10.88 18.87
N SER A 519 9.85 11.80 18.36
CA SER A 519 11.28 11.91 18.69
C SER A 519 11.54 12.32 20.14
N GLY A 520 10.57 13.00 20.77
CA GLY A 520 10.60 13.46 22.15
C GLY A 520 10.07 12.46 23.18
N GLU A 521 10.03 12.89 24.45
CA GLU A 521 9.39 12.11 25.52
C GLU A 521 7.88 12.01 25.31
N THR A 522 7.25 13.11 24.89
CA THR A 522 5.82 13.19 24.60
C THR A 522 5.59 13.33 23.10
N MET A 523 4.42 12.86 22.65
CA MET A 523 3.98 12.98 21.26
C MET A 523 3.41 14.38 20.96
N SER A 524 3.58 14.87 19.74
CA SER A 524 2.96 16.11 19.28
C SER A 524 2.55 16.06 17.81
N ILE A 525 1.39 16.67 17.48
CA ILE A 525 0.92 16.76 16.10
C ILE A 525 1.72 17.84 15.38
N LEU A 526 2.29 17.49 14.22
CA LEU A 526 3.02 18.41 13.35
C LEU A 526 2.19 18.94 12.20
N ALA A 527 1.38 18.10 11.58
CA ALA A 527 0.65 18.44 10.36
C ALA A 527 -0.66 17.65 10.24
N ASP A 528 -1.60 18.22 9.49
CA ASP A 528 -2.82 17.57 9.02
C ASP A 528 -2.86 17.58 7.51
N MET A 529 -3.24 16.46 6.91
CA MET A 529 -3.41 16.31 5.47
C MET A 529 -4.79 15.72 5.17
N PRO A 530 -5.76 16.53 4.70
CA PRO A 530 -7.04 16.01 4.24
C PRO A 530 -6.85 15.12 3.01
N ILE A 531 -7.48 13.96 3.02
CA ILE A 531 -7.49 13.03 1.89
C ILE A 531 -8.86 13.12 1.21
N GLY A 532 -8.85 13.46 -0.08
CA GLY A 532 -10.08 13.74 -0.82
C GLY A 532 -10.73 12.55 -1.50
N PHE A 533 -10.05 11.40 -1.60
CA PHE A 533 -10.51 10.25 -2.38
C PHE A 533 -10.53 8.97 -1.57
N GLY A 534 -11.50 8.12 -1.89
CA GLY A 534 -11.60 6.77 -1.35
C GLY A 534 -11.65 6.71 0.18
N GLU A 535 -11.18 5.61 0.71
CA GLU A 535 -11.02 5.38 2.14
C GLU A 535 -9.61 4.85 2.41
N PRO A 536 -8.60 5.73 2.57
CA PRO A 536 -7.25 5.29 2.91
C PRO A 536 -7.29 4.43 4.18
N HIS A 537 -6.68 3.23 4.10
CA HIS A 537 -6.81 2.26 5.16
C HIS A 537 -5.51 2.02 5.91
N TYR A 538 -4.44 1.68 5.20
CA TYR A 538 -3.12 1.42 5.79
C TYR A 538 -2.01 2.10 4.99
N THR A 539 -0.86 2.25 5.61
CA THR A 539 0.34 2.82 4.97
C THR A 539 1.60 2.25 5.60
N GLN A 540 2.67 2.19 4.83
CA GLN A 540 4.03 1.93 5.33
C GLN A 540 4.94 3.10 4.99
N MET A 541 5.92 3.38 5.86
CA MET A 541 6.83 4.52 5.75
C MET A 541 8.27 4.05 5.64
N ILE A 542 8.92 4.42 4.53
CA ILE A 542 10.29 4.05 4.20
C ILE A 542 11.19 5.29 4.13
N LYS A 543 12.47 5.15 4.50
CA LYS A 543 13.49 6.16 4.28
C LYS A 543 13.74 6.39 2.80
N ALA A 544 13.83 7.66 2.40
CA ALA A 544 13.99 8.04 1.00
C ALA A 544 15.28 7.49 0.35
N ASP A 545 16.34 7.32 1.12
CA ASP A 545 17.63 6.79 0.64
C ASP A 545 17.62 5.30 0.34
N LYS A 546 16.59 4.56 0.79
CA LYS A 546 16.36 3.16 0.44
C LYS A 546 15.65 2.99 -0.89
N LEU A 547 14.90 4.00 -1.35
CA LEU A 547 14.23 3.93 -2.64
C LEU A 547 15.28 3.98 -3.76
N VAL A 548 15.34 2.93 -4.53
CA VAL A 548 16.14 2.88 -5.76
C VAL A 548 15.48 3.82 -6.76
N HIS A 549 16.24 4.78 -7.25
CA HIS A 549 15.76 5.89 -8.06
C HIS A 549 14.64 5.58 -9.04
N THR A 550 13.68 6.47 -9.05
CA THR A 550 12.55 6.53 -9.96
C THR A 550 12.91 6.89 -11.41
N LEU A 551 14.16 7.28 -11.67
CA LEU A 551 14.66 7.56 -13.01
C LEU A 551 15.17 6.26 -13.64
N ARG A 552 14.28 5.54 -14.31
CA ARG A 552 14.59 4.21 -14.85
C ARG A 552 14.89 4.26 -16.34
N VAL A 553 15.82 3.42 -16.74
CA VAL A 553 16.05 2.99 -18.12
C VAL A 553 15.93 1.48 -18.13
N TYR A 554 15.02 0.96 -18.93
CA TYR A 554 14.92 -0.49 -19.17
C TYR A 554 16.02 -0.94 -20.14
N GLU A 555 16.34 -2.22 -20.09
CA GLU A 555 17.12 -2.81 -21.19
C GLU A 555 16.35 -2.62 -22.51
N PRO A 556 17.00 -2.15 -23.58
CA PRO A 556 16.32 -1.83 -24.83
C PRO A 556 15.50 -3.00 -25.38
N GLY A 557 14.23 -2.74 -25.59
CA GLY A 557 13.28 -3.73 -26.09
C GLY A 557 12.55 -4.51 -25.01
N THR A 558 12.49 -4.03 -23.77
CA THR A 558 11.77 -4.67 -22.66
C THR A 558 10.25 -4.51 -22.83
N ASP A 559 9.52 -5.59 -22.70
CA ASP A 559 8.09 -5.59 -22.46
C ASP A 559 7.82 -5.28 -20.97
N PRO A 560 7.15 -4.18 -20.63
CA PRO A 560 6.95 -3.77 -19.23
C PRO A 560 6.01 -4.69 -18.45
N ALA A 561 5.16 -5.47 -19.09
CA ALA A 561 4.26 -6.40 -18.41
C ALA A 561 4.97 -7.69 -17.98
N THR A 562 5.83 -8.23 -18.85
CA THR A 562 6.54 -9.49 -18.56
C THR A 562 7.94 -9.27 -18.00
N MET A 563 8.47 -8.05 -18.07
CA MET A 563 9.84 -7.69 -17.71
C MET A 563 10.92 -8.45 -18.51
N THR A 564 10.53 -8.97 -19.67
CA THR A 564 11.43 -9.71 -20.58
C THR A 564 11.57 -8.99 -21.92
N LYS A 565 12.48 -9.46 -22.76
CA LYS A 565 12.67 -8.88 -24.08
C LYS A 565 11.47 -9.19 -24.98
N SER A 566 10.85 -8.14 -25.54
CA SER A 566 9.77 -8.26 -26.52
C SER A 566 10.29 -8.74 -27.87
N GLU A 567 9.54 -9.62 -28.53
CA GLU A 567 9.80 -10.02 -29.92
C GLU A 567 9.56 -8.87 -30.93
N PHE A 568 8.80 -7.86 -30.52
CA PHE A 568 8.47 -6.69 -31.33
C PHE A 568 9.46 -5.54 -31.19
N ALA A 569 10.51 -5.71 -30.40
CA ALA A 569 11.53 -4.69 -30.19
C ALA A 569 12.16 -4.23 -31.52
N THR A 570 12.12 -2.94 -31.78
CA THR A 570 12.59 -2.34 -33.03
C THR A 570 13.82 -1.45 -32.76
N ASN A 571 14.89 -1.66 -33.54
CA ASN A 571 16.07 -0.80 -33.47
C ASN A 571 15.94 0.37 -34.46
N PRO A 572 16.69 1.48 -34.25
CA PRO A 572 16.78 2.55 -35.23
C PRO A 572 17.25 2.05 -36.61
N GLY A 573 16.45 2.33 -37.64
CA GLY A 573 16.69 1.92 -39.01
C GLY A 573 16.04 0.59 -39.42
N ASP A 574 15.39 -0.10 -38.46
CA ASP A 574 14.62 -1.33 -38.72
C ASP A 574 13.10 -1.07 -38.73
N GLU A 575 12.70 0.20 -38.65
CA GLU A 575 11.29 0.60 -38.67
C GLU A 575 10.64 0.20 -40.01
N ARG A 576 9.43 -0.30 -39.93
CA ARG A 576 8.76 -0.83 -41.13
C ARG A 576 7.25 -0.95 -40.96
N ILE A 577 6.54 -1.05 -42.06
CA ILE A 577 5.12 -1.36 -42.14
C ILE A 577 4.96 -2.66 -42.91
N GLU A 578 4.36 -3.66 -42.29
CA GLU A 578 4.07 -4.96 -42.89
C GLU A 578 2.58 -5.08 -43.14
N VAL A 579 2.18 -5.36 -44.37
CA VAL A 579 0.79 -5.50 -44.79
C VAL A 579 0.49 -6.93 -45.21
N ASN A 580 -0.45 -7.57 -44.51
CA ASN A 580 -0.91 -8.91 -44.81
C ASN A 580 -2.44 -8.94 -44.94
N GLY A 581 -2.94 -8.60 -46.14
CA GLY A 581 -4.35 -8.42 -46.38
C GLY A 581 -4.90 -7.19 -45.65
N THR A 582 -5.79 -7.39 -44.68
CA THR A 582 -6.34 -6.34 -43.83
C THR A 582 -5.61 -6.21 -42.48
N GLU A 583 -4.62 -7.03 -42.23
CA GLU A 583 -3.78 -6.95 -41.04
C GLU A 583 -2.53 -6.12 -41.36
N VAL A 584 -2.26 -5.10 -40.57
CA VAL A 584 -1.12 -4.19 -40.78
C VAL A 584 -0.35 -4.04 -39.48
N ASP A 585 0.89 -4.53 -39.51
CA ASP A 585 1.84 -4.39 -38.40
C ASP A 585 2.79 -3.24 -38.68
N VAL A 586 2.92 -2.32 -37.73
CA VAL A 586 3.81 -1.16 -37.80
C VAL A 586 4.82 -1.25 -36.67
N TYR A 587 6.08 -1.39 -37.03
CA TYR A 587 7.21 -1.40 -36.11
C TYR A 587 7.79 0.01 -36.03
N MET A 588 7.56 0.65 -34.89
CA MET A 588 7.84 2.07 -34.68
C MET A 588 8.94 2.27 -33.63
N THR A 589 9.76 3.28 -33.84
CA THR A 589 10.64 3.79 -32.79
C THR A 589 10.22 5.20 -32.37
N ILE A 590 10.37 5.50 -31.08
CA ILE A 590 10.19 6.84 -30.55
C ILE A 590 11.43 7.28 -29.78
N MET A 591 11.76 8.55 -29.95
CA MET A 591 12.82 9.25 -29.24
C MET A 591 12.47 10.73 -29.16
N ARG A 592 13.21 11.49 -28.39
CA ARG A 592 12.95 12.93 -28.19
C ARG A 592 12.67 13.66 -29.50
N SER A 593 11.45 14.23 -29.54
CA SER A 593 10.88 15.02 -30.61
C SER A 593 10.59 14.27 -31.92
N HIS A 594 10.66 12.93 -31.92
CA HIS A 594 10.50 12.17 -33.15
C HIS A 594 9.81 10.83 -32.95
N GLN A 595 8.94 10.46 -33.91
CA GLN A 595 8.29 9.17 -34.02
C GLN A 595 8.52 8.65 -35.44
N THR A 596 8.99 7.43 -35.60
CA THR A 596 9.30 6.84 -36.91
C THR A 596 8.62 5.49 -37.05
N PRO A 597 7.73 5.30 -38.08
CA PRO A 597 7.28 6.27 -39.05
C PRO A 597 6.34 7.33 -38.45
N ASP A 598 6.32 8.52 -39.00
CA ASP A 598 5.41 9.62 -38.65
C ASP A 598 4.17 9.70 -39.56
N GLN A 599 4.07 8.82 -40.55
CA GLN A 599 2.94 8.70 -41.47
C GLN A 599 2.60 7.23 -41.70
N ILE A 600 1.36 6.87 -41.41
CA ILE A 600 0.82 5.52 -41.56
C ILE A 600 -0.42 5.61 -42.43
N GLU A 601 -0.46 4.89 -43.56
CA GLU A 601 -1.61 4.87 -44.49
C GLU A 601 -2.28 3.49 -44.48
N LEU A 602 -3.60 3.46 -44.24
CA LEU A 602 -4.43 2.26 -44.14
C LEU A 602 -5.77 2.46 -44.91
N ASN A 603 -6.58 1.43 -44.94
CA ASN A 603 -7.94 1.50 -45.46
C ASN A 603 -8.94 1.27 -44.32
N VAL A 604 -10.20 1.72 -44.56
CA VAL A 604 -11.29 1.38 -43.64
C VAL A 604 -11.47 -0.14 -43.57
N GLY A 605 -11.52 -0.67 -42.36
CA GLY A 605 -11.64 -2.09 -42.09
C GLY A 605 -10.31 -2.80 -41.84
N ASP A 606 -9.17 -2.13 -42.02
CA ASP A 606 -7.87 -2.69 -41.63
C ASP A 606 -7.72 -2.74 -40.12
N THR A 607 -7.09 -3.80 -39.63
CA THR A 607 -6.63 -3.95 -38.25
C THR A 607 -5.19 -3.48 -38.18
N LEU A 608 -4.95 -2.42 -37.41
CA LEU A 608 -3.63 -1.87 -37.16
C LEU A 608 -3.05 -2.43 -35.86
N ARG A 609 -1.85 -2.97 -35.91
CA ARG A 609 -1.01 -3.27 -34.74
C ARG A 609 0.21 -2.37 -34.76
N LEU A 610 0.33 -1.53 -33.73
CA LEU A 610 1.48 -0.66 -33.51
C LEU A 610 2.39 -1.29 -32.46
N HIS A 611 3.62 -1.57 -32.83
CA HIS A 611 4.67 -2.04 -31.91
C HIS A 611 5.67 -0.90 -31.74
N ILE A 612 5.59 -0.21 -30.60
CA ILE A 612 6.32 1.03 -30.35
C ILE A 612 7.46 0.78 -29.39
N THR A 613 8.67 1.07 -29.80
CA THR A 613 9.88 0.97 -28.95
C THR A 613 10.40 2.36 -28.59
N ASN A 614 10.49 2.67 -27.30
CA ASN A 614 11.22 3.84 -26.84
C ASN A 614 12.71 3.53 -26.84
N ILE A 615 13.45 4.15 -27.77
CA ILE A 615 14.88 3.90 -27.97
C ILE A 615 15.80 4.86 -27.17
N GLU A 616 15.23 5.64 -26.26
CA GLU A 616 16.02 6.49 -25.38
C GLU A 616 16.88 5.67 -24.43
N THR A 617 18.04 6.24 -24.09
CA THR A 617 18.99 5.67 -23.12
C THR A 617 19.25 6.60 -21.95
N THR A 618 18.61 7.78 -21.93
CA THR A 618 18.72 8.76 -20.86
C THR A 618 17.64 8.46 -19.81
N PRO A 619 17.98 8.40 -18.52
CA PRO A 619 16.99 8.24 -17.48
C PRO A 619 15.87 9.28 -17.57
N ASP A 620 14.63 8.87 -17.30
CA ASP A 620 13.43 9.70 -17.33
C ASP A 620 13.16 10.37 -18.71
N ALA A 621 13.58 9.72 -19.78
CA ALA A 621 13.21 10.12 -21.13
C ALA A 621 11.92 9.37 -21.57
N THR A 622 10.89 9.49 -20.76
CA THR A 622 9.57 8.93 -21.00
C THR A 622 8.87 9.69 -22.13
N HIS A 623 8.20 8.96 -23.01
CA HIS A 623 7.36 9.52 -24.06
C HIS A 623 5.94 8.99 -23.95
N GLY A 624 4.95 9.86 -24.19
CA GLY A 624 3.59 9.43 -24.42
C GLY A 624 3.36 9.05 -25.88
N PHE A 625 2.34 8.24 -26.12
CA PHE A 625 1.81 7.99 -27.44
C PHE A 625 0.28 8.00 -27.38
N ALA A 626 -0.36 8.88 -28.12
CA ALA A 626 -1.80 9.02 -28.11
C ALA A 626 -2.40 9.11 -29.52
N ILE A 627 -3.51 8.39 -29.76
CA ILE A 627 -4.41 8.55 -30.91
C ILE A 627 -5.80 8.86 -30.33
N PRO A 628 -6.11 10.11 -29.96
CA PRO A 628 -7.35 10.41 -29.23
C PRO A 628 -8.62 9.99 -29.96
N SER A 629 -8.60 10.04 -31.29
CA SER A 629 -9.74 9.64 -32.13
C SER A 629 -10.09 8.14 -32.03
N TYR A 630 -9.16 7.33 -31.54
CA TYR A 630 -9.34 5.89 -31.31
C TYR A 630 -9.28 5.53 -29.85
N ASN A 631 -9.28 6.52 -28.94
CA ASN A 631 -9.19 6.32 -27.50
C ASN A 631 -7.94 5.53 -27.08
N VAL A 632 -6.81 5.83 -27.72
CA VAL A 632 -5.50 5.27 -27.41
C VAL A 632 -4.66 6.31 -26.70
N GLU A 633 -4.06 5.92 -25.59
CA GLU A 633 -3.10 6.71 -24.83
C GLU A 633 -2.24 5.78 -23.97
N THR A 634 -0.91 5.94 -24.01
CA THR A 634 0.03 5.18 -23.18
C THR A 634 1.32 5.96 -22.97
N SER A 635 2.06 5.62 -21.91
CA SER A 635 3.41 6.14 -21.65
C SER A 635 4.42 5.00 -21.80
N LEU A 636 5.58 5.33 -22.38
CA LEU A 636 6.70 4.40 -22.54
C LEU A 636 7.94 5.00 -21.88
N ASP A 637 8.50 4.30 -20.90
CA ASP A 637 9.80 4.65 -20.33
C ASP A 637 10.95 4.23 -21.27
N PRO A 638 12.16 4.77 -21.09
CA PRO A 638 13.32 4.43 -21.92
C PRO A 638 13.56 2.91 -21.97
N GLY A 639 13.59 2.38 -23.18
CA GLY A 639 13.79 0.94 -23.44
C GLY A 639 12.51 0.11 -23.52
N GLU A 640 11.36 0.62 -23.12
CA GLU A 640 10.10 -0.12 -23.16
C GLU A 640 9.57 -0.34 -24.60
N VAL A 641 8.85 -1.45 -24.77
CA VAL A 641 8.09 -1.79 -25.96
C VAL A 641 6.63 -1.96 -25.58
N VAL A 642 5.76 -1.23 -26.27
CA VAL A 642 4.30 -1.31 -26.10
C VAL A 642 3.65 -1.69 -27.42
N SER A 643 2.69 -2.60 -27.39
CA SER A 643 1.86 -2.98 -28.53
C SER A 643 0.44 -2.44 -28.36
N ILE A 644 -0.17 -2.02 -29.48
CA ILE A 644 -1.51 -1.46 -29.53
C ILE A 644 -2.23 -2.08 -30.70
N GLU A 645 -3.44 -2.62 -30.49
CA GLU A 645 -4.28 -3.12 -31.58
C GLU A 645 -5.54 -2.25 -31.68
N LEU A 646 -5.88 -1.85 -32.90
CA LEU A 646 -7.12 -1.14 -33.19
C LEU A 646 -7.64 -1.41 -34.59
N VAL A 647 -8.97 -1.36 -34.78
CA VAL A 647 -9.61 -1.45 -36.09
C VAL A 647 -9.86 -0.04 -36.63
N CYS A 648 -9.38 0.23 -37.86
CA CYS A 648 -9.60 1.49 -38.56
C CYS A 648 -11.04 1.54 -39.10
N ASP A 649 -12.01 1.91 -38.27
CA ASP A 649 -13.43 1.80 -38.50
C ASP A 649 -14.03 2.91 -39.36
N ARG A 650 -13.29 3.99 -39.65
CA ARG A 650 -13.76 5.16 -40.40
C ARG A 650 -12.66 5.84 -41.21
N PRO A 651 -12.96 6.43 -42.36
CA PRO A 651 -11.99 7.18 -43.15
C PRO A 651 -11.66 8.52 -42.49
N GLY A 652 -10.41 8.98 -42.65
CA GLY A 652 -9.97 10.28 -42.15
C GLY A 652 -8.48 10.39 -41.99
N ALA A 653 -8.05 11.57 -41.55
CA ALA A 653 -6.69 11.85 -41.15
C ALA A 653 -6.69 12.07 -39.63
N PHE A 654 -6.07 11.21 -38.89
CA PHE A 654 -6.06 11.23 -37.43
C PHE A 654 -4.63 11.50 -36.94
N ALA A 655 -4.47 12.52 -36.10
CA ALA A 655 -3.18 12.80 -35.51
C ALA A 655 -2.84 11.76 -34.42
N PHE A 656 -1.59 11.36 -34.36
CA PHE A 656 -0.98 10.77 -33.18
C PHE A 656 0.16 11.65 -32.69
N TYR A 657 0.39 11.70 -31.39
CA TYR A 657 1.36 12.61 -30.80
C TYR A 657 1.87 12.12 -29.44
N CYS A 658 2.97 12.75 -29.00
CA CYS A 658 3.48 12.54 -27.66
C CYS A 658 2.59 13.24 -26.62
N SER A 659 2.06 12.50 -25.64
CA SER A 659 1.21 13.03 -24.56
C SER A 659 2.00 13.42 -23.30
N GLU A 660 3.26 13.00 -23.19
CA GLU A 660 4.14 13.33 -22.07
C GLU A 660 5.12 14.44 -22.44
N PHE A 661 5.27 15.46 -21.60
CA PHE A 661 6.18 16.58 -21.87
C PHE A 661 7.63 16.10 -21.86
N CYS A 662 8.21 15.85 -23.01
CA CYS A 662 9.50 15.21 -23.18
C CYS A 662 10.67 16.16 -23.54
N SER A 663 10.39 17.30 -24.17
CA SER A 663 11.47 18.20 -24.66
C SER A 663 10.93 19.58 -25.06
N ALA A 664 11.83 20.48 -25.47
CA ALA A 664 11.47 21.79 -26.02
C ALA A 664 10.66 21.69 -27.32
N LEU A 665 10.82 20.58 -28.07
CA LEU A 665 10.09 20.30 -29.32
C LEU A 665 9.00 19.23 -29.11
N HIS A 666 8.41 19.19 -27.91
CA HIS A 666 7.35 18.24 -27.56
C HIS A 666 6.15 18.34 -28.49
N LEU A 667 5.74 19.53 -28.90
CA LEU A 667 4.61 19.75 -29.78
C LEU A 667 4.85 19.34 -31.23
N GLU A 668 6.11 19.23 -31.65
CA GLU A 668 6.50 18.75 -32.98
C GLU A 668 6.57 17.22 -33.04
N MET A 669 6.54 16.52 -31.91
CA MET A 669 6.54 15.08 -31.81
C MET A 669 5.16 14.51 -32.12
N GLN A 670 4.79 14.48 -33.39
CA GLN A 670 3.48 14.08 -33.90
C GLN A 670 3.58 13.39 -35.26
N GLY A 671 2.52 12.68 -35.64
CA GLY A 671 2.38 12.04 -36.94
C GLY A 671 0.93 11.88 -37.36
N TRP A 672 0.72 11.16 -38.46
CA TRP A 672 -0.59 11.03 -39.08
C TRP A 672 -0.95 9.57 -39.38
N LEU A 673 -2.09 9.15 -38.88
CA LEU A 673 -2.77 7.94 -39.30
C LEU A 673 -3.81 8.31 -40.36
N MET A 674 -3.53 7.93 -41.63
CA MET A 674 -4.35 8.24 -42.80
C MET A 674 -5.16 7.01 -43.18
N VAL A 675 -6.45 7.03 -42.91
CA VAL A 675 -7.37 5.93 -43.24
C VAL A 675 -8.17 6.29 -44.50
N LYS A 676 -7.93 5.54 -45.57
CA LYS A 676 -8.59 5.70 -46.86
C LYS A 676 -9.96 5.02 -46.86
N PRO A 677 -10.95 5.57 -47.64
CA PRO A 677 -12.25 4.96 -47.79
C PRO A 677 -12.22 3.55 -48.35
#